data_83dd7650f763e4dc90050656f386fd4d
#
_entry.id   83dd7650f763e4dc90050656f386fd4d
#
_cell.length_a   1.000
_cell.length_b   1.000
_cell.length_c   1.000
_cell.angle_alpha   90.00
_cell.angle_beta   90.00
_cell.angle_gamma   90.00
#
_symmetry.space_group_name_H-M   'P 1'
#
loop_
_entity.id
_entity.type
_entity.pdbx_description
1 polymer ?
#
loop_
_entity_poly.entity_id
_entity_poly.type
_entity_poly.pdbx_seq_one_letter_code
_entity_poly.pdbx_strand_id
1 'polypeptide(L)'
;MGEKETENKKEDLIWIILPTVVVLFVCGVLLGAYFGVVRPGQKEAVSVSGDTVEEAGEIADVLSETVTENPEIQEQNTEDSLQEHNTLTSSAIHTGSLTETGNGYEGMEGTGNFNYGEALQKSILFYELQRSGDLPEETRCNWRGDSGLTDGSDVGVDLTGGWYDAGDHVKFNLPMAYTAAMLGWSVYEDRAAYEESGQLNFMLDNLRWVNDYLMKCHTEDDVYYYQVGNGGTDHSWWGPAEVMQMERPAYCVTKEQPGSTVVGETAAALAVCSIVFEDTDASYSAQCLEHAVTLFEFAEETKSDAGYTMADGFYTSNSGFYDELSWAAEWLYLATGDATYLEKAEEYYGQACQDYVWAQCWDDVHYGAALLLARSTGEKTYQDAIEKHLDYWTTGTAEGERITYTPKGLAWLDMWGSLRYATTTAFLASVYSEWEGCPDDKAETYWDFAVAQADYALGSTGFSYQIGFGDTYPQNPHHRTAQGSYCNNMNEPAEARHTLYGALVGGPDASDNYTDEVSNYTTNEVACDYNAGFTGLLANLYSVYHGKTLVDFGAVEEVTVPEFYAETGINVEGNDFVEIKAYIYNVSAWPARIPENLEYRYFVDLSECYAAGGTVEDIEITTNYMQAGSAAGLKVWDEENHIYYLSIDFSDALIYPGGQEHYRKEIQVRMRNPLGVWDNSNDPSFVGLSTGSVTMSEAVALYENGVLIFGSEPAGGSSEGE
;
A
#
# COMPACT_ATOMS: atom_id res chain seq x y z
N MET A 1 -62.86 -14.76 -19.74
CA MET A 1 -61.93 -13.64 -19.57
C MET A 1 -60.95 -13.84 -18.40
N GLY A 2 -60.85 -15.04 -17.88
CA GLY A 2 -59.97 -15.38 -16.74
C GLY A 2 -58.78 -16.28 -17.04
N GLU A 3 -58.70 -16.87 -18.22
CA GLU A 3 -57.61 -17.82 -18.55
C GLU A 3 -56.43 -17.20 -19.31
N LYS A 4 -56.62 -16.06 -19.96
CA LYS A 4 -55.53 -15.36 -20.69
C LYS A 4 -54.63 -14.47 -19.81
N GLU A 5 -55.11 -14.07 -18.62
CA GLU A 5 -54.27 -13.28 -17.68
C GLU A 5 -53.33 -14.15 -16.86
N THR A 6 -53.61 -15.44 -16.71
CA THR A 6 -52.75 -16.38 -15.99
C THR A 6 -51.60 -16.93 -16.84
N GLU A 7 -51.73 -17.00 -18.16
CA GLU A 7 -50.66 -17.42 -19.07
C GLU A 7 -49.60 -16.31 -19.24
N ASN A 8 -49.97 -15.04 -19.37
CA ASN A 8 -49.04 -13.94 -19.49
C ASN A 8 -48.17 -13.75 -18.22
N LYS A 9 -48.76 -13.97 -17.03
CA LYS A 9 -47.98 -13.89 -15.78
C LYS A 9 -46.98 -15.03 -15.60
N LYS A 10 -47.21 -16.18 -16.24
CA LYS A 10 -46.24 -17.29 -16.23
C LYS A 10 -45.09 -17.08 -17.24
N GLU A 11 -45.35 -16.47 -18.35
CA GLU A 11 -44.32 -16.12 -19.32
C GLU A 11 -43.41 -15.00 -18.80
N ASP A 12 -43.97 -13.96 -18.19
CA ASP A 12 -43.18 -12.90 -17.57
C ASP A 12 -42.29 -13.42 -16.40
N LEU A 13 -42.81 -14.37 -15.62
CA LEU A 13 -42.04 -15.00 -14.53
C LEU A 13 -40.86 -15.86 -15.03
N ILE A 14 -41.01 -16.50 -16.20
CA ILE A 14 -39.97 -17.31 -16.82
C ILE A 14 -38.85 -16.41 -17.35
N TRP A 15 -39.14 -15.22 -17.89
CA TRP A 15 -38.13 -14.28 -18.38
C TRP A 15 -37.37 -13.56 -17.28
N ILE A 16 -37.91 -13.51 -16.04
CA ILE A 16 -37.21 -12.93 -14.87
C ILE A 16 -36.38 -14.02 -14.15
N ILE A 17 -36.88 -15.25 -14.06
CA ILE A 17 -36.22 -16.35 -13.33
C ILE A 17 -35.06 -16.93 -14.12
N LEU A 18 -35.15 -17.04 -15.45
CA LEU A 18 -34.13 -17.67 -16.27
C LEU A 18 -32.77 -16.94 -16.24
N PRO A 19 -32.70 -15.58 -16.34
CA PRO A 19 -31.47 -14.84 -16.18
C PRO A 19 -30.89 -14.98 -14.76
N THR A 20 -31.73 -14.94 -13.74
CA THR A 20 -31.31 -15.04 -12.33
C THR A 20 -30.76 -16.40 -12.00
N VAL A 21 -31.36 -17.48 -12.51
CA VAL A 21 -30.85 -18.85 -12.34
C VAL A 21 -29.56 -19.06 -13.13
N VAL A 22 -29.41 -18.45 -14.31
CA VAL A 22 -28.17 -18.54 -15.09
C VAL A 22 -27.04 -17.77 -14.39
N VAL A 23 -27.31 -16.59 -13.84
CA VAL A 23 -26.32 -15.82 -13.06
C VAL A 23 -25.92 -16.58 -11.79
N LEU A 24 -26.86 -17.15 -11.06
CA LEU A 24 -26.56 -17.97 -9.88
C LEU A 24 -25.82 -19.27 -10.22
N PHE A 25 -26.10 -19.86 -11.39
CA PHE A 25 -25.38 -21.04 -11.85
C PHE A 25 -23.97 -20.69 -12.32
N VAL A 26 -23.77 -19.57 -12.99
CA VAL A 26 -22.45 -19.06 -13.40
C VAL A 26 -21.63 -18.62 -12.17
N CYS A 27 -22.25 -17.93 -11.21
CA CYS A 27 -21.59 -17.63 -9.93
C CYS A 27 -21.26 -18.88 -9.12
N GLY A 28 -22.14 -19.88 -9.11
CA GLY A 28 -21.89 -21.17 -8.45
C GLY A 28 -20.80 -22.00 -9.13
N VAL A 29 -20.67 -21.90 -10.46
CA VAL A 29 -19.58 -22.56 -11.23
C VAL A 29 -18.28 -21.78 -11.08
N LEU A 30 -18.32 -20.46 -11.00
CA LEU A 30 -17.12 -19.62 -10.75
C LEU A 30 -16.64 -19.78 -9.30
N LEU A 31 -17.52 -19.84 -8.32
CA LEU A 31 -17.18 -20.18 -6.93
C LEU A 31 -16.70 -21.64 -6.82
N GLY A 32 -17.32 -22.57 -7.53
CA GLY A 32 -16.85 -23.96 -7.59
C GLY A 32 -15.50 -24.12 -8.30
N ALA A 33 -15.17 -23.25 -9.26
CA ALA A 33 -13.84 -23.20 -9.88
C ALA A 33 -12.82 -22.49 -8.98
N TYR A 34 -13.25 -21.49 -8.21
CA TYR A 34 -12.42 -20.78 -7.24
C TYR A 34 -12.04 -21.65 -6.02
N PHE A 35 -12.97 -22.51 -5.54
CA PHE A 35 -12.70 -23.48 -4.46
C PHE A 35 -12.34 -24.88 -4.97
N GLY A 36 -12.34 -25.11 -6.27
CA GLY A 36 -12.23 -26.44 -6.92
C GLY A 36 -10.96 -26.64 -7.72
N VAL A 37 -9.83 -26.04 -7.36
CA VAL A 37 -8.51 -26.57 -7.74
C VAL A 37 -8.29 -27.83 -6.92
N VAL A 38 -9.00 -28.88 -7.29
CA VAL A 38 -8.75 -30.23 -6.77
C VAL A 38 -7.39 -30.66 -7.29
N ARG A 39 -6.43 -30.77 -6.40
CA ARG A 39 -5.12 -31.39 -6.68
C ARG A 39 -5.36 -32.75 -7.33
N PRO A 40 -4.77 -33.07 -8.48
CA PRO A 40 -4.83 -34.40 -9.03
C PRO A 40 -4.02 -35.34 -8.12
N GLY A 41 -4.68 -36.11 -7.29
CA GLY A 41 -3.99 -37.09 -6.46
C GLY A 41 -4.76 -37.61 -5.23
N GLN A 42 -5.76 -36.94 -4.71
CA GLN A 42 -6.52 -37.40 -3.54
C GLN A 42 -7.90 -37.92 -3.95
N LYS A 43 -8.01 -39.25 -4.07
CA LYS A 43 -9.28 -39.96 -4.07
C LYS A 43 -9.47 -40.63 -2.71
N GLU A 44 -9.98 -39.89 -1.74
CA GLU A 44 -10.72 -40.47 -0.62
C GLU A 44 -12.01 -39.69 -0.42
N ALA A 45 -13.11 -40.43 -0.36
CA ALA A 45 -14.44 -39.86 -0.23
C ALA A 45 -14.64 -39.33 1.19
N VAL A 46 -14.71 -37.98 1.34
CA VAL A 46 -15.16 -37.34 2.58
C VAL A 46 -16.69 -37.30 2.53
N SER A 47 -17.34 -37.99 3.47
CA SER A 47 -18.76 -37.82 3.74
C SER A 47 -18.99 -36.53 4.46
N VAL A 48 -19.59 -35.55 3.79
CA VAL A 48 -19.97 -34.26 4.38
C VAL A 48 -21.08 -34.53 5.41
N SER A 49 -20.80 -34.26 6.70
CA SER A 49 -21.82 -34.19 7.73
C SER A 49 -22.59 -32.86 7.62
N GLY A 50 -23.90 -32.90 7.94
CA GLY A 50 -24.86 -31.81 7.63
C GLY A 50 -24.70 -30.50 8.40
N ASP A 51 -23.60 -30.25 9.10
CA ASP A 51 -23.40 -29.06 9.95
C ASP A 51 -22.74 -27.87 9.22
N THR A 52 -22.15 -28.09 8.05
CA THR A 52 -21.50 -27.01 7.26
C THR A 52 -22.47 -26.16 6.41
N VAL A 53 -23.75 -26.50 6.38
CA VAL A 53 -24.76 -25.76 5.60
C VAL A 53 -25.36 -24.61 6.40
N GLU A 54 -25.33 -24.65 7.76
CA GLU A 54 -25.86 -23.57 8.59
C GLU A 54 -24.89 -22.38 8.69
N GLU A 55 -23.58 -22.59 8.76
CA GLU A 55 -22.58 -21.48 8.80
C GLU A 55 -22.52 -20.71 7.48
N ALA A 56 -22.71 -21.35 6.34
CA ALA A 56 -22.79 -20.66 5.05
C ALA A 56 -24.08 -19.85 4.89
N GLY A 57 -25.14 -20.18 5.63
CA GLY A 57 -26.39 -19.43 5.70
C GLY A 57 -26.26 -18.13 6.50
N GLU A 58 -25.52 -18.14 7.61
CA GLU A 58 -25.33 -16.95 8.45
C GLU A 58 -24.48 -15.88 7.76
N ILE A 59 -23.46 -16.27 6.98
CA ILE A 59 -22.65 -15.32 6.22
C ILE A 59 -23.44 -14.67 5.07
N ALA A 60 -24.37 -15.41 4.46
CA ALA A 60 -25.25 -14.88 3.42
C ALA A 60 -26.29 -13.89 3.98
N ASP A 61 -26.77 -14.14 5.20
CA ASP A 61 -27.73 -13.25 5.86
C ASP A 61 -27.07 -11.94 6.34
N VAL A 62 -25.83 -11.99 6.82
CA VAL A 62 -25.07 -10.78 7.21
C VAL A 62 -24.77 -9.89 6.00
N LEU A 63 -24.49 -10.48 4.84
CA LEU A 63 -24.28 -9.72 3.60
C LEU A 63 -25.59 -9.17 3.00
N SER A 64 -26.75 -9.80 3.27
CA SER A 64 -28.02 -9.33 2.78
C SER A 64 -28.63 -8.22 3.63
N GLU A 65 -28.32 -8.16 4.94
CA GLU A 65 -28.80 -7.10 5.82
C GLU A 65 -28.07 -5.77 5.62
N THR A 66 -26.83 -5.78 5.13
CA THR A 66 -26.04 -4.56 4.84
C THR A 66 -26.43 -3.87 3.53
N VAL A 67 -27.26 -4.49 2.69
CA VAL A 67 -27.66 -3.93 1.37
C VAL A 67 -29.09 -3.34 1.39
N THR A 68 -29.86 -3.50 2.46
CA THR A 68 -31.31 -3.18 2.44
C THR A 68 -31.77 -1.96 3.24
N GLU A 69 -30.91 -1.17 3.85
CA GLU A 69 -31.34 0.07 4.49
C GLU A 69 -30.49 1.29 4.07
N ASN A 70 -30.84 1.84 2.90
CA ASN A 70 -30.53 3.23 2.60
C ASN A 70 -31.83 3.94 2.26
N PRO A 71 -32.34 4.85 3.13
CA PRO A 71 -33.55 5.58 2.83
C PRO A 71 -33.30 6.59 1.71
N GLU A 72 -34.23 6.67 0.77
CA GLU A 72 -34.32 7.68 -0.28
C GLU A 72 -33.97 9.08 0.22
N ILE A 73 -32.79 9.57 -0.09
CA ILE A 73 -32.47 11.00 -0.06
C ILE A 73 -32.66 11.48 -1.50
N GLN A 74 -33.55 12.43 -1.64
CA GLN A 74 -33.97 13.04 -2.88
C GLN A 74 -32.76 13.48 -3.71
N GLU A 75 -32.65 12.91 -4.91
CA GLU A 75 -31.83 13.44 -6.00
C GLU A 75 -32.35 14.85 -6.38
N GLN A 76 -31.74 15.87 -5.83
CA GLN A 76 -31.73 17.21 -6.42
C GLN A 76 -30.54 18.00 -5.82
N ASN A 77 -29.58 18.36 -6.64
CA ASN A 77 -28.46 19.27 -6.45
C ASN A 77 -27.07 18.65 -6.15
N THR A 78 -26.70 17.55 -6.76
CA THR A 78 -25.31 17.04 -6.67
C THR A 78 -24.51 17.12 -7.99
N GLU A 79 -25.16 17.36 -9.13
CA GLU A 79 -24.45 17.41 -10.42
C GLU A 79 -23.66 18.71 -10.67
N ASP A 80 -24.12 19.86 -10.15
CA ASP A 80 -23.43 21.13 -10.40
C ASP A 80 -22.18 21.37 -9.50
N SER A 81 -22.10 20.71 -8.32
CA SER A 81 -20.92 20.85 -7.44
C SER A 81 -19.78 19.88 -7.80
N LEU A 82 -20.11 18.77 -8.47
CA LEU A 82 -19.11 17.77 -8.87
C LEU A 82 -18.34 18.19 -10.15
N GLN A 83 -18.94 19.01 -11.01
CA GLN A 83 -18.27 19.48 -12.24
C GLN A 83 -17.24 20.59 -11.98
N GLU A 84 -17.37 21.39 -10.91
CA GLU A 84 -16.36 22.40 -10.56
C GLU A 84 -15.18 21.82 -9.75
N HIS A 85 -15.38 20.74 -9.00
CA HIS A 85 -14.30 20.08 -8.27
C HIS A 85 -13.33 19.30 -9.17
N ASN A 86 -13.80 18.77 -10.30
CA ASN A 86 -12.95 18.03 -11.26
C ASN A 86 -11.88 18.91 -11.94
N THR A 87 -11.96 20.25 -11.84
CA THR A 87 -10.96 21.14 -12.43
C THR A 87 -9.71 21.33 -11.57
N LEU A 88 -9.76 20.99 -10.27
CA LEU A 88 -8.59 21.11 -9.38
C LEU A 88 -7.75 19.82 -9.31
N THR A 89 -8.37 18.66 -9.59
CA THR A 89 -7.68 17.37 -9.56
C THR A 89 -7.04 16.96 -10.88
N SER A 90 -7.46 17.56 -12.02
CA SER A 90 -6.96 17.15 -13.34
C SER A 90 -5.64 17.79 -13.77
N SER A 91 -5.01 18.63 -12.94
CA SER A 91 -3.75 19.30 -13.29
C SER A 91 -2.55 18.92 -12.40
N ALA A 92 -2.67 17.90 -11.54
CA ALA A 92 -1.50 17.32 -10.89
C ALA A 92 -0.70 16.52 -11.93
N ILE A 93 0.03 17.21 -12.77
CA ILE A 93 1.01 16.60 -13.67
C ILE A 93 2.12 16.06 -12.77
N HIS A 94 2.27 14.75 -12.74
CA HIS A 94 3.37 14.06 -12.08
C HIS A 94 4.69 14.48 -12.73
N THR A 95 5.24 15.60 -12.32
CA THR A 95 6.61 15.96 -12.64
C THR A 95 7.42 15.73 -11.38
N GLY A 96 7.94 14.52 -11.20
CA GLY A 96 8.98 14.27 -10.21
C GLY A 96 10.13 15.24 -10.47
N SER A 97 10.39 16.17 -9.55
CA SER A 97 11.50 17.08 -9.64
C SER A 97 12.71 16.44 -9.01
N LEU A 98 13.74 16.17 -9.82
CA LEU A 98 15.06 15.81 -9.32
C LEU A 98 15.67 17.03 -8.64
N THR A 99 15.81 17.02 -7.32
CA THR A 99 16.57 18.06 -6.61
C THR A 99 18.05 17.75 -6.65
N GLU A 100 18.84 18.58 -7.32
CA GLU A 100 20.30 18.49 -7.35
C GLU A 100 20.89 18.84 -5.96
N THR A 101 21.15 17.87 -5.10
CA THR A 101 22.00 18.03 -3.91
C THR A 101 22.92 16.82 -3.72
N GLY A 102 24.01 16.90 -4.29
CA GLY A 102 25.35 16.40 -4.20
C GLY A 102 25.71 15.16 -3.41
N ASN A 103 25.69 13.99 -4.00
CA ASN A 103 26.64 12.88 -3.95
C ASN A 103 26.24 11.83 -4.99
N GLY A 104 26.20 12.25 -6.26
CA GLY A 104 25.68 11.45 -7.35
C GLY A 104 26.52 10.20 -7.61
N TYR A 105 25.86 9.06 -7.70
CA TYR A 105 26.42 7.82 -8.20
C TYR A 105 25.81 7.54 -9.57
N GLU A 106 26.63 7.39 -10.60
CA GLU A 106 26.14 7.11 -11.95
C GLU A 106 26.33 5.64 -12.36
N GLY A 107 27.14 4.86 -11.66
CA GLY A 107 27.47 3.49 -12.06
C GLY A 107 28.20 3.40 -13.40
N MET A 108 28.24 2.20 -13.95
CA MET A 108 28.83 1.93 -15.27
C MET A 108 27.79 2.05 -16.39
N GLU A 109 28.26 2.37 -17.62
CA GLU A 109 27.38 2.31 -18.80
C GLU A 109 26.84 0.90 -19.00
N GLY A 110 25.51 0.79 -19.19
CA GLY A 110 24.85 -0.49 -19.41
C GLY A 110 25.12 -1.06 -20.81
N THR A 111 25.20 -2.38 -20.89
CA THR A 111 25.31 -3.15 -22.14
C THR A 111 24.06 -3.99 -22.43
N GLY A 112 23.11 -4.06 -21.49
CA GLY A 112 21.85 -4.78 -21.61
C GLY A 112 20.82 -4.05 -22.47
N ASN A 113 19.65 -4.67 -22.63
CA ASN A 113 18.52 -4.10 -23.39
C ASN A 113 17.88 -2.92 -22.66
N PHE A 114 17.97 -2.92 -21.33
CA PHE A 114 17.42 -1.89 -20.43
C PHE A 114 18.50 -1.37 -19.48
N ASN A 115 18.22 -0.25 -18.83
CA ASN A 115 19.05 0.30 -17.77
C ASN A 115 18.76 -0.41 -16.44
N TYR A 116 19.40 -1.57 -16.20
CA TYR A 116 19.17 -2.37 -14.99
C TYR A 116 19.58 -1.63 -13.70
N GLY A 117 20.56 -0.71 -13.78
CA GLY A 117 20.94 0.11 -12.64
C GLY A 117 19.83 1.04 -12.15
N GLU A 118 19.16 1.73 -13.08
CA GLU A 118 17.98 2.56 -12.77
C GLU A 118 16.81 1.73 -12.27
N ALA A 119 16.55 0.57 -12.91
CA ALA A 119 15.48 -0.32 -12.51
C ALA A 119 15.69 -0.86 -11.09
N LEU A 120 16.91 -1.28 -10.75
CA LEU A 120 17.31 -1.73 -9.40
C LEU A 120 17.16 -0.61 -8.37
N GLN A 121 17.67 0.60 -8.66
CA GLN A 121 17.55 1.75 -7.78
C GLN A 121 16.08 2.06 -7.44
N LYS A 122 15.20 2.05 -8.45
CA LYS A 122 13.77 2.29 -8.26
C LYS A 122 13.11 1.18 -7.47
N SER A 123 13.44 -0.09 -7.76
CA SER A 123 12.91 -1.23 -7.02
C SER A 123 13.25 -1.18 -5.52
N ILE A 124 14.44 -0.72 -5.16
CA ILE A 124 14.86 -0.52 -3.77
C ILE A 124 14.09 0.64 -3.12
N LEU A 125 13.85 1.74 -3.85
CA LEU A 125 13.08 2.87 -3.33
C LEU A 125 11.65 2.47 -2.97
N PHE A 126 11.02 1.55 -3.69
CA PHE A 126 9.67 1.07 -3.37
C PHE A 126 9.53 0.63 -1.90
N TYR A 127 10.53 -0.08 -1.36
CA TYR A 127 10.48 -0.53 0.04
C TYR A 127 10.53 0.63 1.05
N GLU A 128 11.17 1.74 0.71
CA GLU A 128 11.12 2.95 1.55
C GLU A 128 9.71 3.57 1.53
N LEU A 129 9.01 3.49 0.38
CA LEU A 129 7.64 3.99 0.23
C LEU A 129 6.60 3.10 0.94
N GLN A 130 6.94 1.85 1.29
CA GLN A 130 6.09 0.92 2.04
C GLN A 130 6.29 0.98 3.55
N ARG A 131 7.25 1.74 4.06
CA ARG A 131 7.57 1.82 5.49
C ARG A 131 6.37 2.27 6.32
N SER A 132 6.18 1.60 7.46
CA SER A 132 5.31 1.97 8.58
C SER A 132 6.17 2.42 9.76
N GLY A 133 5.68 3.27 10.64
CA GLY A 133 6.39 3.72 11.84
C GLY A 133 6.79 5.18 11.79
N ASP A 134 7.74 5.56 12.63
CA ASP A 134 8.42 6.86 12.70
C ASP A 134 9.50 6.89 11.62
N LEU A 135 9.25 7.63 10.53
CA LEU A 135 10.12 7.62 9.35
C LEU A 135 11.38 8.45 9.59
N PRO A 136 12.55 8.08 9.01
CA PRO A 136 13.76 8.88 9.11
C PRO A 136 13.56 10.32 8.60
N GLU A 137 14.19 11.31 9.26
CA GLU A 137 14.14 12.71 8.82
C GLU A 137 14.69 12.90 7.39
N GLU A 138 15.68 12.08 6.98
CA GLU A 138 16.31 12.09 5.66
C GLU A 138 15.66 11.04 4.72
N THR A 139 14.32 10.96 4.67
CA THR A 139 13.64 10.09 3.71
C THR A 139 13.76 10.62 2.28
N ARG A 140 13.89 9.71 1.29
CA ARG A 140 13.90 10.05 -0.14
C ARG A 140 12.49 10.29 -0.71
N CYS A 141 11.53 10.69 0.13
CA CYS A 141 10.13 10.88 -0.23
C CYS A 141 9.54 12.04 0.57
N ASN A 142 8.74 12.90 -0.07
CA ASN A 142 8.06 14.00 0.62
C ASN A 142 6.54 13.81 0.77
N TRP A 143 5.99 12.71 0.27
CA TRP A 143 4.56 12.42 0.38
C TRP A 143 4.24 11.25 1.34
N ARG A 144 5.26 10.53 1.86
CA ARG A 144 5.11 9.61 2.97
C ARG A 144 5.49 10.33 4.27
N GLY A 145 4.78 10.00 5.34
CA GLY A 145 5.01 10.48 6.70
C GLY A 145 4.82 9.36 7.72
N ASP A 146 4.95 9.72 9.00
CA ASP A 146 4.79 8.81 10.12
C ASP A 146 3.40 8.18 10.13
N SER A 147 3.33 6.88 10.41
CA SER A 147 2.08 6.14 10.44
C SER A 147 2.20 4.87 11.30
N GLY A 148 1.08 4.37 11.84
CA GLY A 148 1.10 3.19 12.69
C GLY A 148 1.92 3.35 13.97
N LEU A 149 2.07 4.57 14.49
CA LEU A 149 2.90 4.89 15.68
C LEU A 149 2.41 4.28 16.98
N THR A 150 1.20 3.73 17.00
CA THR A 150 0.61 3.07 18.18
C THR A 150 0.45 1.57 17.97
N ASP A 151 1.01 0.99 16.92
CA ASP A 151 0.95 -0.43 16.61
C ASP A 151 1.49 -1.26 17.80
N GLY A 152 0.70 -2.25 18.26
CA GLY A 152 1.01 -3.09 19.40
C GLY A 152 0.60 -2.52 20.76
N SER A 153 0.08 -1.28 20.83
CA SER A 153 -0.38 -0.68 22.10
C SER A 153 -1.54 -1.43 22.74
N ASP A 154 -2.36 -2.11 21.97
CA ASP A 154 -3.47 -2.96 22.40
C ASP A 154 -3.01 -4.18 23.20
N VAL A 155 -1.81 -4.67 22.93
CA VAL A 155 -1.17 -5.81 23.60
C VAL A 155 0.00 -5.39 24.51
N GLY A 156 0.33 -4.10 24.56
CA GLY A 156 1.39 -3.53 25.42
C GLY A 156 2.81 -3.83 24.92
N VAL A 157 2.97 -4.05 23.62
CA VAL A 157 4.25 -4.32 22.94
C VAL A 157 4.49 -3.21 21.90
N ASP A 158 5.74 -2.83 21.68
CA ASP A 158 6.11 -1.96 20.55
C ASP A 158 6.20 -2.80 19.28
N LEU A 159 5.21 -2.65 18.39
CA LEU A 159 5.15 -3.25 17.06
C LEU A 159 5.19 -2.19 15.96
N THR A 160 5.79 -1.04 16.23
CA THR A 160 6.04 0.01 15.23
C THR A 160 7.16 -0.38 14.28
N GLY A 161 7.13 0.11 13.05
CA GLY A 161 8.09 -0.24 12.00
C GLY A 161 7.56 -1.28 11.03
N GLY A 162 8.45 -1.90 10.27
CA GLY A 162 8.11 -2.84 9.19
C GLY A 162 7.52 -2.17 7.96
N TRP A 163 6.94 -2.97 7.09
CA TRP A 163 6.30 -2.51 5.87
C TRP A 163 4.79 -2.78 5.90
N TYR A 164 4.02 -1.93 5.24
CA TYR A 164 2.69 -2.30 4.79
C TYR A 164 2.82 -3.34 3.68
N ASP A 165 1.90 -4.27 3.62
CA ASP A 165 1.98 -5.45 2.77
C ASP A 165 1.95 -5.10 1.27
N ALA A 166 0.88 -4.44 0.85
CA ALA A 166 0.54 -4.20 -0.54
C ALA A 166 0.02 -2.76 -0.73
N GLY A 167 -1.12 -2.59 -1.38
CA GLY A 167 -1.81 -1.32 -1.47
C GLY A 167 -2.66 -0.97 -0.24
N ASP A 168 -2.70 -1.86 0.75
CA ASP A 168 -3.39 -1.75 2.03
C ASP A 168 -2.45 -1.26 3.16
N HIS A 169 -2.93 -1.32 4.42
CA HIS A 169 -2.15 -0.89 5.59
C HIS A 169 -2.02 -2.01 6.64
N VAL A 170 -2.31 -3.25 6.29
CA VAL A 170 -2.04 -4.39 7.18
C VAL A 170 -0.55 -4.73 7.11
N LYS A 171 0.01 -5.17 8.23
CA LYS A 171 1.34 -5.79 8.28
C LYS A 171 1.15 -7.29 8.43
N PHE A 172 1.32 -8.03 7.32
CA PHE A 172 1.31 -9.49 7.26
C PHE A 172 2.76 -10.00 7.27
N ASN A 173 3.17 -10.65 8.35
CA ASN A 173 4.58 -11.01 8.51
C ASN A 173 5.02 -12.20 7.65
N LEU A 174 4.12 -13.05 7.16
CA LEU A 174 4.54 -14.14 6.27
C LEU A 174 5.08 -13.60 4.94
N PRO A 175 4.35 -12.81 4.13
CA PRO A 175 4.90 -12.22 2.91
C PRO A 175 6.01 -11.18 3.20
N MET A 176 5.98 -10.51 4.36
CA MET A 176 7.03 -9.56 4.75
C MET A 176 8.35 -10.27 5.06
N ALA A 177 8.32 -11.38 5.79
CA ALA A 177 9.51 -12.19 6.08
C ALA A 177 10.06 -12.84 4.81
N TYR A 178 9.18 -13.42 3.96
CA TYR A 178 9.58 -13.89 2.64
C TYR A 178 10.30 -12.80 1.83
N THR A 179 9.73 -11.59 1.81
CA THR A 179 10.35 -10.45 1.12
C THR A 179 11.75 -10.16 1.69
N ALA A 180 11.89 -10.10 3.01
CA ALA A 180 13.17 -9.86 3.67
C ALA A 180 14.19 -10.99 3.37
N ALA A 181 13.74 -12.26 3.37
CA ALA A 181 14.57 -13.41 3.01
C ALA A 181 15.08 -13.31 1.57
N MET A 182 14.20 -13.00 0.62
CA MET A 182 14.56 -12.88 -0.81
C MET A 182 15.50 -11.69 -1.07
N LEU A 183 15.27 -10.53 -0.45
CA LEU A 183 16.17 -9.37 -0.55
C LEU A 183 17.53 -9.67 0.10
N GLY A 184 17.54 -10.33 1.26
CA GLY A 184 18.76 -10.81 1.89
C GLY A 184 19.52 -11.78 0.99
N TRP A 185 18.80 -12.74 0.38
CA TRP A 185 19.40 -13.68 -0.59
C TRP A 185 20.01 -12.96 -1.78
N SER A 186 19.33 -11.95 -2.32
CA SER A 186 19.86 -11.21 -3.47
C SER A 186 21.17 -10.47 -3.14
N VAL A 187 21.31 -9.93 -1.91
CA VAL A 187 22.57 -9.33 -1.44
C VAL A 187 23.64 -10.38 -1.19
N TYR A 188 23.24 -11.55 -0.69
CA TYR A 188 24.16 -12.69 -0.50
C TYR A 188 24.78 -13.16 -1.83
N GLU A 189 23.99 -13.21 -2.91
CA GLU A 189 24.48 -13.59 -4.24
C GLU A 189 25.33 -12.46 -4.87
N ASP A 190 24.81 -11.24 -4.92
CA ASP A 190 25.38 -10.15 -5.74
C ASP A 190 25.71 -8.88 -4.95
N ARG A 191 26.31 -9.00 -3.78
CA ARG A 191 26.71 -7.83 -2.99
C ARG A 191 27.50 -6.79 -3.80
N ALA A 192 28.39 -7.27 -4.68
CA ALA A 192 29.18 -6.39 -5.55
C ALA A 192 28.33 -5.55 -6.51
N ALA A 193 27.22 -6.09 -7.02
CA ALA A 193 26.28 -5.34 -7.87
C ALA A 193 25.63 -4.17 -7.11
N TYR A 194 25.26 -4.39 -5.84
CA TYR A 194 24.73 -3.34 -4.98
C TYR A 194 25.81 -2.28 -4.63
N GLU A 195 27.06 -2.68 -4.39
CA GLU A 195 28.18 -1.77 -4.15
C GLU A 195 28.48 -0.93 -5.38
N GLU A 196 28.62 -1.56 -6.55
CA GLU A 196 28.97 -0.91 -7.81
C GLU A 196 27.87 0.01 -8.35
N SER A 197 26.60 -0.33 -8.09
CA SER A 197 25.44 0.52 -8.42
C SER A 197 25.21 1.64 -7.39
N GLY A 198 25.95 1.65 -6.27
CA GLY A 198 25.75 2.60 -5.18
C GLY A 198 24.48 2.36 -4.37
N GLN A 199 23.88 1.18 -4.50
CA GLN A 199 22.59 0.87 -3.86
C GLN A 199 22.73 0.04 -2.56
N LEU A 200 23.94 -0.41 -2.20
CA LEU A 200 24.11 -1.28 -1.02
C LEU A 200 23.57 -0.66 0.27
N ASN A 201 23.91 0.59 0.55
CA ASN A 201 23.48 1.24 1.79
C ASN A 201 21.94 1.35 1.87
N PHE A 202 21.27 1.70 0.77
CA PHE A 202 19.81 1.77 0.73
C PHE A 202 19.16 0.40 0.93
N MET A 203 19.74 -0.66 0.36
CA MET A 203 19.26 -2.02 0.58
C MET A 203 19.47 -2.47 2.03
N LEU A 204 20.66 -2.21 2.61
CA LEU A 204 20.94 -2.53 4.01
C LEU A 204 20.02 -1.77 4.98
N ASP A 205 19.72 -0.51 4.70
CA ASP A 205 18.77 0.29 5.49
C ASP A 205 17.35 -0.30 5.42
N ASN A 206 16.91 -0.76 4.25
CA ASN A 206 15.63 -1.42 4.11
C ASN A 206 15.58 -2.78 4.84
N LEU A 207 16.65 -3.59 4.71
CA LEU A 207 16.75 -4.86 5.44
C LEU A 207 16.80 -4.64 6.96
N ARG A 208 17.51 -3.62 7.43
CA ARG A 208 17.53 -3.26 8.86
C ARG A 208 16.13 -2.83 9.33
N TRP A 209 15.44 -1.99 8.55
CA TRP A 209 14.10 -1.51 8.88
C TRP A 209 13.11 -2.66 9.13
N VAL A 210 13.06 -3.62 8.22
CA VAL A 210 12.15 -4.75 8.34
C VAL A 210 12.58 -5.73 9.42
N ASN A 211 13.88 -6.03 9.55
CA ASN A 211 14.37 -6.97 10.55
C ASN A 211 14.22 -6.43 11.98
N ASP A 212 14.42 -5.13 12.20
CA ASP A 212 14.16 -4.51 13.50
C ASP A 212 12.68 -4.70 13.92
N TYR A 213 11.76 -4.60 12.97
CA TYR A 213 10.34 -4.89 13.20
C TYR A 213 10.09 -6.39 13.47
N LEU A 214 10.65 -7.28 12.66
CA LEU A 214 10.50 -8.72 12.85
C LEU A 214 11.06 -9.18 14.21
N MET A 215 12.18 -8.62 14.65
CA MET A 215 12.73 -8.87 15.98
C MET A 215 11.85 -8.31 17.11
N LYS A 216 11.21 -7.14 16.96
CA LYS A 216 10.20 -6.62 17.89
C LYS A 216 8.99 -7.55 18.01
N CYS A 217 8.61 -8.22 16.91
CA CYS A 217 7.52 -9.19 16.91
C CYS A 217 7.82 -10.46 17.70
N HIS A 218 9.09 -10.81 17.91
CA HIS A 218 9.57 -11.95 18.68
C HIS A 218 9.85 -11.54 20.12
N THR A 219 8.83 -11.53 20.98
CA THR A 219 8.86 -10.97 22.33
C THR A 219 9.32 -11.94 23.42
N GLU A 220 9.14 -13.23 23.22
CA GLU A 220 9.57 -14.32 24.09
C GLU A 220 9.95 -15.52 23.19
N ASP A 221 10.72 -16.47 23.68
CA ASP A 221 11.25 -17.61 22.89
C ASP A 221 10.18 -18.38 22.10
N ASP A 222 8.94 -18.38 22.58
CA ASP A 222 7.80 -19.08 21.99
C ASP A 222 6.55 -18.19 21.77
N VAL A 223 6.77 -16.86 21.58
CA VAL A 223 5.73 -15.88 21.27
C VAL A 223 6.16 -15.01 20.08
N TYR A 224 5.41 -15.07 18.99
CA TYR A 224 5.66 -14.28 17.80
C TYR A 224 4.39 -13.57 17.31
N TYR A 225 4.43 -12.24 17.21
CA TYR A 225 3.34 -11.45 16.62
C TYR A 225 3.46 -11.50 15.10
N TYR A 226 2.46 -12.08 14.43
CA TYR A 226 2.54 -12.34 12.98
C TYR A 226 1.72 -11.39 12.12
N GLN A 227 0.88 -10.54 12.75
CA GLN A 227 0.05 -9.59 12.02
C GLN A 227 -0.32 -8.40 12.87
N VAL A 228 -0.32 -7.19 12.28
CA VAL A 228 -0.86 -5.96 12.88
C VAL A 228 -1.86 -5.34 11.91
N GLY A 229 -3.06 -5.07 12.42
CA GLY A 229 -4.22 -4.66 11.64
C GLY A 229 -5.13 -5.84 11.28
N ASN A 230 -6.42 -5.57 11.17
CA ASN A 230 -7.41 -6.56 10.72
C ASN A 230 -7.72 -6.32 9.25
N GLY A 231 -7.54 -7.33 8.38
CA GLY A 231 -7.71 -7.21 6.94
C GLY A 231 -9.10 -6.71 6.53
N GLY A 232 -10.18 -7.23 7.15
CA GLY A 232 -11.53 -6.81 6.82
C GLY A 232 -11.82 -5.35 7.21
N THR A 233 -11.32 -4.89 8.36
CA THR A 233 -11.45 -3.49 8.80
C THR A 233 -10.64 -2.56 7.92
N ASP A 234 -9.39 -2.91 7.65
CA ASP A 234 -8.50 -2.14 6.79
C ASP A 234 -9.08 -1.98 5.38
N HIS A 235 -9.52 -3.08 4.76
CA HIS A 235 -10.08 -3.07 3.41
C HIS A 235 -11.43 -2.34 3.28
N SER A 236 -12.08 -2.01 4.39
CA SER A 236 -13.30 -1.19 4.40
C SER A 236 -13.03 0.32 4.31
N TRP A 237 -11.77 0.73 4.43
CA TRP A 237 -11.35 2.13 4.39
C TRP A 237 -10.34 2.38 3.25
N TRP A 238 -10.48 3.52 2.56
CA TRP A 238 -9.64 3.90 1.43
C TRP A 238 -9.07 5.30 1.60
N GLY A 239 -7.89 5.41 2.16
CA GLY A 239 -7.20 6.68 2.44
C GLY A 239 -5.73 6.47 2.77
N PRO A 240 -4.95 7.55 2.96
CA PRO A 240 -3.50 7.46 3.22
C PRO A 240 -3.16 6.97 4.63
N ALA A 241 -2.07 6.22 4.73
CA ALA A 241 -1.61 5.57 5.96
C ALA A 241 -1.41 6.54 7.14
N GLU A 242 -0.96 7.75 6.87
CA GLU A 242 -0.58 8.79 7.82
C GLU A 242 -1.74 9.30 8.68
N VAL A 243 -2.97 9.08 8.22
CA VAL A 243 -4.19 9.58 8.89
C VAL A 243 -5.17 8.48 9.29
N MET A 244 -4.72 7.22 9.30
CA MET A 244 -5.53 6.10 9.76
C MET A 244 -6.06 6.32 11.18
N GLN A 245 -7.35 6.06 11.39
CA GLN A 245 -8.02 6.18 12.69
C GLN A 245 -8.67 4.86 13.14
N MET A 246 -8.57 3.80 12.33
CA MET A 246 -9.13 2.49 12.67
C MET A 246 -8.29 1.79 13.74
N GLU A 247 -8.93 0.91 14.50
CA GLU A 247 -8.24 0.01 15.41
C GLU A 247 -7.30 -0.92 14.63
N ARG A 248 -6.12 -1.13 15.14
CA ARG A 248 -5.08 -1.97 14.55
C ARG A 248 -4.66 -3.05 15.54
N PRO A 249 -5.48 -4.10 15.72
CA PRO A 249 -5.18 -5.17 16.67
C PRO A 249 -3.95 -5.97 16.22
N ALA A 250 -3.16 -6.42 17.19
CA ALA A 250 -2.02 -7.29 16.97
C ALA A 250 -2.38 -8.76 17.27
N TYR A 251 -1.90 -9.67 16.42
CA TYR A 251 -2.17 -11.10 16.53
C TYR A 251 -0.87 -11.88 16.68
N CYS A 252 -0.82 -12.83 17.61
CA CYS A 252 0.38 -13.63 17.86
C CYS A 252 0.10 -15.13 17.75
N VAL A 253 1.16 -15.88 17.49
CA VAL A 253 1.25 -17.33 17.69
C VAL A 253 2.07 -17.64 18.92
N THR A 254 1.75 -18.75 19.56
CA THR A 254 2.42 -19.24 20.77
C THR A 254 2.62 -20.75 20.66
N LYS A 255 3.32 -21.36 21.64
CA LYS A 255 3.48 -22.81 21.67
C LYS A 255 2.15 -23.57 21.75
N GLU A 256 1.11 -22.99 22.41
CA GLU A 256 -0.23 -23.58 22.50
C GLU A 256 -1.08 -23.31 21.27
N GLN A 257 -0.81 -22.23 20.53
CA GLN A 257 -1.46 -21.81 19.31
C GLN A 257 -0.38 -21.49 18.25
N PRO A 258 0.25 -22.51 17.69
CA PRO A 258 1.44 -22.33 16.84
C PRO A 258 1.13 -21.84 15.44
N GLY A 259 2.19 -21.31 14.78
CA GLY A 259 2.19 -20.87 13.38
C GLY A 259 3.58 -21.11 12.79
N SER A 260 3.91 -22.39 12.56
CA SER A 260 5.25 -22.80 12.16
C SER A 260 5.67 -22.25 10.79
N THR A 261 4.72 -22.03 9.87
CA THR A 261 4.98 -21.40 8.57
C THR A 261 5.55 -19.98 8.76
N VAL A 262 4.82 -19.06 9.39
CA VAL A 262 5.26 -17.66 9.54
C VAL A 262 6.49 -17.51 10.42
N VAL A 263 6.62 -18.37 11.45
CA VAL A 263 7.78 -18.37 12.34
C VAL A 263 9.03 -18.91 11.62
N GLY A 264 8.86 -19.98 10.83
CA GLY A 264 9.94 -20.56 10.01
C GLY A 264 10.45 -19.58 8.95
N GLU A 265 9.53 -18.90 8.22
CA GLU A 265 9.91 -17.90 7.24
C GLU A 265 10.64 -16.70 7.87
N THR A 266 10.20 -16.26 9.09
CA THR A 266 10.90 -15.20 9.82
C THR A 266 12.29 -15.65 10.25
N ALA A 267 12.46 -16.90 10.67
CA ALA A 267 13.77 -17.47 10.99
C ALA A 267 14.71 -17.45 9.76
N ALA A 268 14.21 -17.81 8.58
CA ALA A 268 14.98 -17.75 7.33
C ALA A 268 15.42 -16.30 7.01
N ALA A 269 14.50 -15.35 7.10
CA ALA A 269 14.77 -13.93 6.86
C ALA A 269 15.91 -13.40 7.75
N LEU A 270 15.83 -13.67 9.05
CA LEU A 270 16.83 -13.22 10.01
C LEU A 270 18.15 -13.99 9.86
N ALA A 271 18.11 -15.27 9.49
CA ALA A 271 19.33 -16.07 9.24
C ALA A 271 20.12 -15.54 8.04
N VAL A 272 19.48 -15.30 6.88
CA VAL A 272 20.20 -14.74 5.72
C VAL A 272 20.69 -13.32 6.00
N CYS A 273 19.90 -12.50 6.70
CA CYS A 273 20.32 -11.15 7.06
C CYS A 273 21.48 -11.14 8.06
N SER A 274 21.63 -12.17 8.93
CA SER A 274 22.82 -12.30 9.76
C SER A 274 24.09 -12.41 8.92
N ILE A 275 24.05 -13.13 7.80
CA ILE A 275 25.17 -13.23 6.84
C ILE A 275 25.41 -11.87 6.17
N VAL A 276 24.35 -11.23 5.69
CA VAL A 276 24.43 -9.95 4.96
C VAL A 276 25.08 -8.84 5.80
N PHE A 277 24.82 -8.82 7.10
CA PHE A 277 25.34 -7.79 8.02
C PHE A 277 26.68 -8.16 8.68
N GLU A 278 27.23 -9.38 8.53
CA GLU A 278 28.40 -9.84 9.24
C GLU A 278 29.61 -8.88 9.09
N ASP A 279 29.90 -8.44 7.87
CA ASP A 279 31.02 -7.57 7.59
C ASP A 279 30.78 -6.08 7.92
N THR A 280 29.53 -5.63 7.97
CA THR A 280 29.17 -4.22 8.15
C THR A 280 28.78 -3.89 9.58
N ASP A 281 28.10 -4.81 10.27
CA ASP A 281 27.66 -4.68 11.66
C ASP A 281 27.56 -6.05 12.34
N ALA A 282 28.71 -6.57 12.80
CA ALA A 282 28.78 -7.89 13.43
C ALA A 282 27.90 -8.02 14.70
N SER A 283 27.60 -6.90 15.40
CA SER A 283 26.70 -6.93 16.55
C SER A 283 25.26 -7.13 16.15
N TYR A 284 24.84 -6.49 15.07
CA TYR A 284 23.51 -6.63 14.48
C TYR A 284 23.33 -8.02 13.85
N SER A 285 24.34 -8.48 13.13
CA SER A 285 24.42 -9.84 12.59
C SER A 285 24.18 -10.89 13.68
N ALA A 286 24.84 -10.76 14.84
CA ALA A 286 24.66 -11.67 15.96
C ALA A 286 23.24 -11.63 16.56
N GLN A 287 22.61 -10.45 16.61
CA GLN A 287 21.21 -10.31 17.07
C GLN A 287 20.25 -11.00 16.08
N CYS A 288 20.39 -10.78 14.78
CA CYS A 288 19.59 -11.46 13.77
C CYS A 288 19.72 -12.98 13.91
N LEU A 289 20.94 -13.50 14.07
CA LEU A 289 21.19 -14.92 14.21
C LEU A 289 20.59 -15.51 15.49
N GLU A 290 20.66 -14.80 16.63
CA GLU A 290 20.06 -15.23 17.89
C GLU A 290 18.55 -15.41 17.76
N HIS A 291 17.86 -14.41 17.19
CA HIS A 291 16.43 -14.49 16.93
C HIS A 291 16.10 -15.59 15.91
N ALA A 292 16.87 -15.73 14.84
CA ALA A 292 16.68 -16.77 13.81
C ALA A 292 16.72 -18.18 14.39
N VAL A 293 17.72 -18.47 15.24
CA VAL A 293 17.88 -19.77 15.92
C VAL A 293 16.68 -20.05 16.82
N THR A 294 16.29 -19.10 17.66
CA THR A 294 15.18 -19.29 18.62
C THR A 294 13.84 -19.47 17.89
N LEU A 295 13.57 -18.67 16.85
CA LEU A 295 12.37 -18.83 16.03
C LEU A 295 12.34 -20.17 15.28
N PHE A 296 13.47 -20.62 14.75
CA PHE A 296 13.56 -21.94 14.12
C PHE A 296 13.26 -23.05 15.12
N GLU A 297 13.82 -22.99 16.34
CA GLU A 297 13.55 -23.95 17.40
C GLU A 297 12.06 -23.97 17.78
N PHE A 298 11.43 -22.81 17.86
CA PHE A 298 9.99 -22.68 18.11
C PHE A 298 9.17 -23.32 17.01
N ALA A 299 9.42 -23.00 15.73
CA ALA A 299 8.71 -23.59 14.59
C ALA A 299 8.91 -25.09 14.51
N GLU A 300 10.16 -25.58 14.73
CA GLU A 300 10.53 -27.00 14.73
C GLU A 300 9.87 -27.79 15.86
N GLU A 301 9.75 -27.21 17.06
CA GLU A 301 9.12 -27.89 18.18
C GLU A 301 7.62 -28.07 17.96
N THR A 302 6.96 -27.08 17.35
CA THR A 302 5.50 -27.05 17.24
C THR A 302 4.97 -27.77 15.99
N LYS A 303 5.57 -27.56 14.82
CA LYS A 303 5.18 -28.16 13.53
C LYS A 303 3.67 -28.12 13.26
N SER A 304 3.09 -26.92 13.39
CA SER A 304 1.64 -26.72 13.26
C SER A 304 1.32 -25.24 13.01
N ASP A 305 0.26 -24.97 12.25
CA ASP A 305 -0.27 -23.62 11.99
C ASP A 305 -1.63 -23.38 12.66
N ALA A 306 -1.99 -24.15 13.68
CA ALA A 306 -3.31 -24.07 14.32
C ALA A 306 -3.64 -22.71 14.94
N GLY A 307 -2.64 -21.85 15.22
CA GLY A 307 -2.80 -20.48 15.73
C GLY A 307 -2.69 -19.40 14.66
N TYR A 308 -2.25 -19.74 13.44
CA TYR A 308 -2.10 -18.80 12.34
C TYR A 308 -3.41 -18.70 11.55
N THR A 309 -4.39 -17.97 12.08
CA THR A 309 -5.77 -17.97 11.56
C THR A 309 -6.29 -16.60 11.13
N MET A 310 -5.70 -15.48 11.62
CA MET A 310 -6.21 -14.14 11.27
C MET A 310 -5.78 -13.69 9.87
N ALA A 311 -4.82 -14.37 9.27
CA ALA A 311 -4.40 -14.18 7.89
C ALA A 311 -5.19 -15.07 6.91
N ASP A 312 -6.11 -15.93 7.38
CA ASP A 312 -6.94 -16.77 6.53
C ASP A 312 -7.71 -15.94 5.51
N GLY A 313 -7.65 -16.39 4.24
CA GLY A 313 -8.27 -15.69 3.12
C GLY A 313 -7.39 -14.60 2.49
N PHE A 314 -6.29 -14.18 3.15
CA PHE A 314 -5.25 -13.32 2.61
C PHE A 314 -3.97 -14.13 2.35
N TYR A 315 -3.38 -14.69 3.39
CA TYR A 315 -2.10 -15.42 3.37
C TYR A 315 -2.22 -16.77 4.07
N THR A 316 -3.18 -17.58 3.63
CA THR A 316 -3.31 -18.98 4.09
C THR A 316 -2.23 -19.83 3.46
N SER A 317 -1.37 -20.47 4.27
CA SER A 317 -0.38 -21.41 3.74
C SER A 317 -1.06 -22.65 3.17
N ASN A 318 -0.74 -22.98 1.91
CA ASN A 318 -1.21 -24.18 1.20
C ASN A 318 -0.10 -25.23 1.07
N SER A 319 1.19 -24.83 1.08
CA SER A 319 2.36 -25.73 1.07
C SER A 319 2.52 -26.44 2.42
N GLY A 320 2.08 -25.79 3.51
CA GLY A 320 2.32 -26.18 4.91
C GLY A 320 3.62 -25.52 5.39
N PHE A 321 4.24 -26.02 6.45
CA PHE A 321 5.38 -25.42 7.14
C PHE A 321 6.71 -26.17 6.92
N TYR A 322 6.73 -27.26 6.17
CA TYR A 322 7.96 -28.05 6.00
C TYR A 322 8.94 -27.43 5.01
N ASP A 323 8.46 -26.69 4.06
CA ASP A 323 9.28 -25.95 3.11
C ASP A 323 9.95 -24.76 3.82
N GLU A 324 9.27 -24.01 4.69
CA GLU A 324 9.88 -22.97 5.51
C GLU A 324 10.87 -23.53 6.53
N LEU A 325 10.59 -24.70 7.11
CA LEU A 325 11.56 -25.34 8.00
C LEU A 325 12.82 -25.78 7.25
N SER A 326 12.67 -26.31 6.03
CA SER A 326 13.81 -26.66 5.18
C SER A 326 14.61 -25.41 4.80
N TRP A 327 13.91 -24.36 4.35
CA TRP A 327 14.45 -23.09 3.93
C TRP A 327 15.21 -22.38 5.08
N ALA A 328 14.62 -22.28 6.27
CA ALA A 328 15.25 -21.68 7.44
C ALA A 328 16.46 -22.48 7.91
N ALA A 329 16.36 -23.81 7.93
CA ALA A 329 17.50 -24.66 8.31
C ALA A 329 18.69 -24.53 7.34
N GLU A 330 18.44 -24.37 6.03
CA GLU A 330 19.49 -24.15 5.06
C GLU A 330 20.18 -22.80 5.28
N TRP A 331 19.44 -21.71 5.51
CA TRP A 331 20.02 -20.42 5.83
C TRP A 331 20.79 -20.42 7.16
N LEU A 332 20.32 -21.15 8.17
CA LEU A 332 21.06 -21.34 9.42
C LEU A 332 22.33 -22.13 9.23
N TYR A 333 22.32 -23.14 8.36
CA TYR A 333 23.56 -23.83 7.97
C TYR A 333 24.55 -22.90 7.33
N LEU A 334 24.12 -22.08 6.37
CA LEU A 334 24.98 -21.11 5.68
C LEU A 334 25.52 -20.04 6.64
N ALA A 335 24.72 -19.62 7.64
CA ALA A 335 25.12 -18.64 8.64
C ALA A 335 26.08 -19.18 9.70
N THR A 336 25.92 -20.46 10.08
CA THR A 336 26.66 -21.01 11.24
C THR A 336 27.75 -22.00 10.87
N GLY A 337 27.63 -22.69 9.72
CA GLY A 337 28.43 -23.83 9.33
C GLY A 337 28.14 -25.10 10.15
N ASP A 338 27.06 -25.11 10.98
CA ASP A 338 26.70 -26.29 11.78
C ASP A 338 25.93 -27.29 10.91
N ALA A 339 26.54 -28.44 10.65
CA ALA A 339 26.00 -29.51 9.81
C ALA A 339 24.66 -30.09 10.33
N THR A 340 24.30 -29.87 11.59
CA THR A 340 22.99 -30.30 12.12
C THR A 340 21.83 -29.57 11.45
N TYR A 341 22.02 -28.33 11.05
CA TYR A 341 21.01 -27.59 10.28
C TYR A 341 20.88 -28.12 8.83
N LEU A 342 22.00 -28.49 8.20
CA LEU A 342 21.93 -29.12 6.88
C LEU A 342 21.19 -30.46 6.92
N GLU A 343 21.46 -31.32 7.93
CA GLU A 343 20.74 -32.57 8.12
C GLU A 343 19.21 -32.33 8.30
N LYS A 344 18.82 -31.26 9.01
CA LYS A 344 17.43 -30.87 9.18
C LYS A 344 16.81 -30.32 7.90
N ALA A 345 17.55 -29.51 7.15
CA ALA A 345 17.09 -28.98 5.86
C ALA A 345 16.74 -30.11 4.89
N GLU A 346 17.63 -31.13 4.79
CA GLU A 346 17.36 -32.34 3.98
C GLU A 346 16.16 -33.14 4.49
N GLU A 347 16.02 -33.31 5.84
CA GLU A 347 14.89 -34.02 6.44
C GLU A 347 13.56 -33.34 6.11
N TYR A 348 13.47 -32.00 6.28
CA TYR A 348 12.23 -31.26 6.06
C TYR A 348 11.93 -31.10 4.58
N TYR A 349 12.92 -30.91 3.73
CA TYR A 349 12.75 -30.93 2.29
C TYR A 349 12.05 -32.23 1.81
N GLY A 350 12.42 -33.37 2.38
CA GLY A 350 11.77 -34.65 2.09
C GLY A 350 10.30 -34.74 2.50
N GLN A 351 9.83 -33.83 3.35
CA GLN A 351 8.44 -33.74 3.83
C GLN A 351 7.64 -32.61 3.16
N ALA A 352 8.31 -31.64 2.52
CA ALA A 352 7.67 -30.56 1.79
C ALA A 352 6.89 -31.06 0.57
N CYS A 353 5.93 -30.29 0.08
CA CYS A 353 5.06 -30.65 -1.03
C CYS A 353 5.80 -30.49 -2.38
N GLN A 354 6.52 -31.53 -2.81
CA GLN A 354 7.35 -31.51 -4.03
C GLN A 354 6.62 -31.90 -5.33
N ASP A 355 5.42 -32.46 -5.23
CA ASP A 355 4.63 -32.90 -6.40
C ASP A 355 3.73 -31.78 -6.97
N TYR A 356 3.80 -30.60 -6.40
CA TYR A 356 3.01 -29.44 -6.75
C TYR A 356 3.81 -28.50 -7.66
N VAL A 357 3.23 -28.11 -8.78
CA VAL A 357 3.88 -27.19 -9.71
C VAL A 357 3.39 -25.77 -9.43
N TRP A 358 4.24 -24.94 -8.84
CA TRP A 358 3.97 -23.54 -8.56
C TRP A 358 5.22 -22.68 -8.85
N ALA A 359 5.50 -21.69 -8.03
CA ALA A 359 6.69 -20.86 -8.09
C ALA A 359 7.13 -20.53 -6.68
N GLN A 360 8.41 -20.18 -6.51
CA GLN A 360 8.91 -19.59 -5.28
C GLN A 360 8.08 -18.33 -4.94
N CYS A 361 7.44 -18.34 -3.79
CA CYS A 361 6.61 -17.23 -3.30
C CYS A 361 6.42 -17.35 -1.78
N TRP A 362 5.70 -16.42 -1.17
CA TRP A 362 5.42 -16.41 0.26
C TRP A 362 4.73 -17.67 0.81
N ASP A 363 4.04 -18.44 -0.03
CA ASP A 363 3.35 -19.70 0.33
C ASP A 363 4.22 -20.93 0.08
N ASP A 364 5.22 -20.86 -0.81
CA ASP A 364 5.95 -22.04 -1.25
C ASP A 364 7.42 -21.69 -1.53
N VAL A 365 8.29 -22.05 -0.60
CA VAL A 365 9.73 -21.74 -0.66
C VAL A 365 10.60 -22.97 -0.95
N HIS A 366 9.98 -24.14 -1.26
CA HIS A 366 10.75 -25.37 -1.48
C HIS A 366 11.66 -25.33 -2.71
N TYR A 367 11.38 -24.48 -3.72
CA TYR A 367 12.23 -24.33 -4.90
C TYR A 367 13.56 -23.62 -4.56
N GLY A 368 13.50 -22.60 -3.72
CA GLY A 368 14.68 -21.94 -3.17
C GLY A 368 15.49 -22.88 -2.28
N ALA A 369 14.82 -23.66 -1.42
CA ALA A 369 15.45 -24.69 -0.60
C ALA A 369 16.14 -25.75 -1.47
N ALA A 370 15.51 -26.22 -2.55
CA ALA A 370 16.14 -27.17 -3.49
C ALA A 370 17.40 -26.60 -4.13
N LEU A 371 17.38 -25.31 -4.54
CA LEU A 371 18.55 -24.65 -5.13
C LEU A 371 19.71 -24.57 -4.15
N LEU A 372 19.44 -24.12 -2.92
CA LEU A 372 20.47 -24.03 -1.88
C LEU A 372 21.02 -25.38 -1.47
N LEU A 373 20.15 -26.41 -1.28
CA LEU A 373 20.55 -27.79 -0.98
C LEU A 373 21.39 -28.39 -2.12
N ALA A 374 21.05 -28.12 -3.39
CA ALA A 374 21.86 -28.55 -4.53
C ALA A 374 23.28 -27.97 -4.45
N ARG A 375 23.42 -26.69 -4.06
CA ARG A 375 24.70 -26.01 -3.90
C ARG A 375 25.49 -26.50 -2.69
N SER A 376 24.83 -26.69 -1.55
CA SER A 376 25.45 -27.08 -0.28
C SER A 376 25.90 -28.54 -0.27
N THR A 377 25.12 -29.45 -0.88
CA THR A 377 25.39 -30.89 -0.86
C THR A 377 26.06 -31.41 -2.12
N GLY A 378 25.79 -30.80 -3.27
CA GLY A 378 26.14 -31.33 -4.60
C GLY A 378 25.33 -32.57 -4.98
N GLU A 379 24.27 -32.90 -4.25
CA GLU A 379 23.47 -34.09 -4.50
C GLU A 379 22.52 -33.92 -5.69
N LYS A 380 22.51 -34.94 -6.55
CA LYS A 380 21.73 -34.93 -7.78
C LYS A 380 20.22 -34.84 -7.53
N THR A 381 19.74 -35.30 -6.39
CA THR A 381 18.30 -35.23 -6.04
C THR A 381 17.79 -33.79 -6.03
N TYR A 382 18.55 -32.87 -5.44
CA TYR A 382 18.18 -31.45 -5.37
C TYR A 382 18.45 -30.74 -6.71
N GLN A 383 19.52 -31.12 -7.40
CA GLN A 383 19.78 -30.62 -8.77
C GLN A 383 18.63 -31.01 -9.71
N ASP A 384 18.22 -32.29 -9.71
CA ASP A 384 17.09 -32.76 -10.54
C ASP A 384 15.78 -32.06 -10.17
N ALA A 385 15.58 -31.70 -8.91
CA ALA A 385 14.36 -31.00 -8.45
C ALA A 385 14.30 -29.57 -8.98
N ILE A 386 15.38 -28.78 -8.78
CA ILE A 386 15.42 -27.40 -9.27
C ILE A 386 15.46 -27.35 -10.81
N GLU A 387 16.20 -28.28 -11.47
CA GLU A 387 16.21 -28.34 -12.93
C GLU A 387 14.84 -28.73 -13.50
N LYS A 388 14.11 -29.64 -12.90
CA LYS A 388 12.74 -29.97 -13.31
C LYS A 388 11.82 -28.75 -13.23
N HIS A 389 11.95 -27.94 -12.17
CA HIS A 389 11.21 -26.70 -12.04
C HIS A 389 11.59 -25.70 -13.14
N LEU A 390 12.88 -25.40 -13.30
CA LEU A 390 13.35 -24.46 -14.32
C LEU A 390 13.07 -24.95 -15.75
N ASP A 391 13.18 -26.24 -16.01
CA ASP A 391 12.80 -26.82 -17.30
C ASP A 391 11.30 -26.61 -17.59
N TYR A 392 10.42 -26.78 -16.58
CA TYR A 392 8.99 -26.50 -16.73
C TYR A 392 8.75 -25.05 -17.15
N TRP A 393 9.49 -24.09 -16.59
CA TRP A 393 9.36 -22.68 -16.91
C TRP A 393 10.03 -22.27 -18.23
N THR A 394 10.93 -23.08 -18.78
CA THR A 394 11.73 -22.78 -19.96
C THR A 394 11.38 -23.68 -21.16
N THR A 395 12.07 -24.79 -21.31
CA THR A 395 11.98 -25.67 -22.47
C THR A 395 10.90 -26.75 -22.38
N GLY A 396 10.41 -27.02 -21.20
CA GLY A 396 9.52 -28.13 -20.82
C GLY A 396 10.26 -29.27 -20.15
N THR A 397 9.55 -29.99 -19.26
CA THR A 397 10.05 -31.16 -18.56
C THR A 397 10.25 -32.34 -19.50
N ALA A 398 10.93 -33.39 -19.03
CA ALA A 398 11.11 -34.63 -19.80
C ALA A 398 9.78 -35.30 -20.19
N GLU A 399 8.71 -35.06 -19.41
CA GLU A 399 7.35 -35.53 -19.66
C GLU A 399 6.60 -34.67 -20.66
N GLY A 400 7.16 -33.53 -21.06
CA GLY A 400 6.59 -32.56 -22.01
C GLY A 400 5.64 -31.53 -21.36
N GLU A 401 5.67 -31.42 -20.03
CA GLU A 401 4.93 -30.38 -19.31
C GLU A 401 5.69 -29.07 -19.37
N ARG A 402 4.99 -27.97 -19.60
CA ARG A 402 5.58 -26.63 -19.72
C ARG A 402 4.58 -25.56 -19.32
N ILE A 403 5.09 -24.49 -18.71
CA ILE A 403 4.32 -23.27 -18.43
C ILE A 403 3.74 -22.68 -19.73
N THR A 404 2.58 -22.03 -19.61
CA THR A 404 2.00 -21.27 -20.71
C THR A 404 2.73 -19.94 -20.88
N TYR A 405 3.08 -19.59 -22.11
CA TYR A 405 3.59 -18.27 -22.42
C TYR A 405 2.48 -17.41 -23.02
N THR A 406 2.42 -16.14 -22.60
CA THR A 406 1.55 -15.16 -23.25
C THR A 406 2.02 -14.91 -24.70
N PRO A 407 1.18 -14.35 -25.58
CA PRO A 407 1.59 -14.02 -26.95
C PRO A 407 2.84 -13.15 -27.06
N LYS A 408 3.13 -12.30 -26.06
CA LYS A 408 4.30 -11.43 -26.03
C LYS A 408 5.48 -11.99 -25.25
N GLY A 409 5.37 -13.17 -24.62
CA GLY A 409 6.49 -13.90 -24.07
C GLY A 409 6.60 -13.94 -22.55
N LEU A 410 5.61 -13.49 -21.78
CA LEU A 410 5.58 -13.72 -20.34
C LEU A 410 5.32 -15.18 -20.03
N ALA A 411 6.13 -15.80 -19.18
CA ALA A 411 5.85 -17.10 -18.60
C ALA A 411 4.74 -16.94 -17.55
N TRP A 412 3.52 -17.35 -17.90
CA TRP A 412 2.30 -17.01 -17.17
C TRP A 412 1.79 -18.17 -16.33
N LEU A 413 1.83 -18.06 -15.01
CA LEU A 413 1.36 -19.08 -14.08
C LEU A 413 -0.08 -18.85 -13.64
N ASP A 414 -0.36 -17.68 -13.09
CA ASP A 414 -1.65 -17.30 -12.54
C ASP A 414 -1.97 -15.84 -12.86
N MET A 415 -3.27 -15.48 -12.83
CA MET A 415 -3.72 -14.13 -13.13
C MET A 415 -3.45 -13.14 -12.00
N TRP A 416 -3.30 -13.60 -10.76
CA TRP A 416 -3.06 -12.73 -9.61
C TRP A 416 -1.57 -12.62 -9.34
N GLY A 417 -0.97 -11.51 -9.77
CA GLY A 417 0.46 -11.30 -9.64
C GLY A 417 1.30 -12.11 -10.64
N SER A 418 0.90 -12.16 -11.92
CA SER A 418 1.59 -12.94 -12.94
C SER A 418 3.09 -12.63 -13.05
N LEU A 419 3.47 -11.36 -12.89
CA LEU A 419 4.87 -10.93 -12.91
C LEU A 419 5.64 -11.35 -11.66
N ARG A 420 5.02 -11.40 -10.48
CA ARG A 420 5.63 -11.91 -9.26
C ARG A 420 6.25 -13.28 -9.49
N TYR A 421 5.47 -14.22 -10.02
CA TYR A 421 5.89 -15.60 -10.26
C TYR A 421 6.97 -15.69 -11.34
N ALA A 422 6.78 -14.98 -12.45
CA ALA A 422 7.73 -15.01 -13.57
C ALA A 422 9.09 -14.42 -13.19
N THR A 423 9.12 -13.28 -12.51
CA THR A 423 10.38 -12.62 -12.14
C THR A 423 11.08 -13.31 -10.99
N THR A 424 10.35 -13.90 -10.03
CA THR A 424 10.98 -14.69 -8.97
C THR A 424 11.57 -16.00 -9.53
N THR A 425 10.87 -16.70 -10.42
CA THR A 425 11.45 -17.89 -11.08
C THR A 425 12.64 -17.48 -11.97
N ALA A 426 12.59 -16.32 -12.60
CA ALA A 426 13.72 -15.78 -13.36
C ALA A 426 14.94 -15.47 -12.46
N PHE A 427 14.72 -15.00 -11.24
CA PHE A 427 15.78 -14.86 -10.23
C PHE A 427 16.40 -16.22 -9.87
N LEU A 428 15.59 -17.25 -9.59
CA LEU A 428 16.13 -18.59 -9.35
C LEU A 428 16.92 -19.13 -10.54
N ALA A 429 16.41 -18.89 -11.76
CA ALA A 429 17.07 -19.31 -13.00
C ALA A 429 18.42 -18.62 -13.19
N SER A 430 18.54 -17.31 -12.89
CA SER A 430 19.80 -16.58 -12.97
C SER A 430 20.80 -17.10 -11.94
N VAL A 431 20.40 -17.26 -10.68
CA VAL A 431 21.27 -17.77 -9.60
C VAL A 431 21.74 -19.19 -9.90
N TYR A 432 20.86 -20.09 -10.38
CA TYR A 432 21.24 -21.45 -10.69
C TYR A 432 22.15 -21.54 -11.92
N SER A 433 21.92 -20.71 -12.94
CA SER A 433 22.74 -20.71 -14.17
C SER A 433 24.19 -20.30 -13.95
N GLU A 434 24.49 -19.49 -12.94
CA GLU A 434 25.83 -19.06 -12.59
C GLU A 434 26.57 -20.04 -11.67
N TRP A 435 25.86 -21.02 -11.11
CA TRP A 435 26.48 -22.03 -10.27
C TRP A 435 27.25 -23.04 -11.09
N GLU A 436 28.49 -23.39 -10.66
CA GLU A 436 29.39 -24.35 -11.34
C GLU A 436 28.79 -25.75 -11.50
N GLY A 437 27.78 -26.12 -10.72
CA GLY A 437 27.04 -27.39 -10.81
C GLY A 437 25.93 -27.39 -11.86
N CYS A 438 25.56 -26.23 -12.40
CA CYS A 438 24.58 -26.14 -13.49
C CYS A 438 25.16 -26.73 -14.78
N PRO A 439 24.42 -27.65 -15.50
CA PRO A 439 24.88 -28.14 -16.78
C PRO A 439 25.06 -27.01 -17.82
N ASP A 440 26.20 -27.01 -18.55
CA ASP A 440 26.54 -25.96 -19.54
C ASP A 440 25.42 -25.74 -20.58
N ASP A 441 24.73 -26.80 -21.00
CA ASP A 441 23.64 -26.73 -21.97
C ASP A 441 22.34 -26.15 -21.42
N LYS A 442 22.19 -26.09 -20.10
CA LYS A 442 21.05 -25.48 -19.40
C LYS A 442 21.33 -24.05 -18.96
N ALA A 443 22.57 -23.75 -18.58
CA ALA A 443 22.96 -22.43 -18.05
C ALA A 443 22.56 -21.29 -18.99
N GLU A 444 22.90 -21.38 -20.30
CA GLU A 444 22.50 -20.39 -21.30
C GLU A 444 20.95 -20.24 -21.41
N THR A 445 20.23 -21.36 -21.38
CA THR A 445 18.77 -21.36 -21.46
C THR A 445 18.10 -20.65 -20.26
N TYR A 446 18.61 -20.93 -19.05
CA TYR A 446 18.07 -20.36 -17.83
C TYR A 446 18.41 -18.86 -17.72
N TRP A 447 19.63 -18.49 -18.12
CA TRP A 447 20.03 -17.09 -18.19
C TRP A 447 19.19 -16.28 -19.22
N ASP A 448 19.00 -16.84 -20.43
CA ASP A 448 18.17 -16.21 -21.46
C ASP A 448 16.72 -16.05 -21.00
N PHE A 449 16.19 -17.02 -20.26
CA PHE A 449 14.87 -16.91 -19.63
C PHE A 449 14.85 -15.76 -18.60
N ALA A 450 15.85 -15.67 -17.74
CA ALA A 450 15.94 -14.61 -16.74
C ALA A 450 15.95 -13.22 -17.38
N VAL A 451 16.78 -13.01 -18.40
CA VAL A 451 16.83 -11.77 -19.17
C VAL A 451 15.45 -11.47 -19.82
N ALA A 452 14.84 -12.47 -20.46
CA ALA A 452 13.59 -12.27 -21.19
C ALA A 452 12.41 -11.87 -20.28
N GLN A 453 12.32 -12.44 -19.06
CA GLN A 453 11.26 -12.08 -18.12
C GLN A 453 11.50 -10.71 -17.47
N ALA A 454 12.74 -10.34 -17.14
CA ALA A 454 13.08 -9.00 -16.69
C ALA A 454 12.77 -7.95 -17.77
N ASP A 455 13.17 -8.19 -19.01
CA ASP A 455 12.93 -7.30 -20.14
C ASP A 455 11.44 -7.14 -20.43
N TYR A 456 10.65 -8.22 -20.27
CA TYR A 456 9.21 -8.15 -20.35
C TYR A 456 8.63 -7.19 -19.31
N ALA A 457 9.04 -7.33 -18.04
CA ALA A 457 8.62 -6.46 -16.95
C ALA A 457 9.06 -5.00 -17.18
N LEU A 458 10.24 -4.77 -17.74
CA LEU A 458 10.83 -3.45 -17.97
C LEU A 458 10.34 -2.76 -19.26
N GLY A 459 9.57 -3.46 -20.11
CA GLY A 459 8.91 -2.81 -21.24
C GLY A 459 9.37 -3.24 -22.62
N SER A 460 9.91 -4.45 -22.82
CA SER A 460 10.20 -4.98 -24.17
C SER A 460 8.95 -5.05 -25.06
N THR A 461 7.77 -5.04 -24.47
CA THR A 461 6.47 -5.01 -25.17
C THR A 461 5.97 -3.59 -25.50
N GLY A 462 6.72 -2.55 -25.13
CA GLY A 462 6.38 -1.13 -25.30
C GLY A 462 5.67 -0.51 -24.08
N PHE A 463 5.57 -1.23 -22.95
CA PHE A 463 4.99 -0.77 -21.69
C PHE A 463 5.75 -1.41 -20.52
N SER A 464 6.28 -0.60 -19.61
CA SER A 464 6.92 -1.08 -18.38
C SER A 464 5.86 -1.40 -17.31
N TYR A 465 6.05 -2.50 -16.62
CA TYR A 465 5.23 -2.85 -15.45
C TYR A 465 5.88 -2.42 -14.13
N GLN A 466 7.10 -1.90 -14.19
CA GLN A 466 7.73 -1.20 -13.07
C GLN A 466 7.35 0.28 -13.11
N ILE A 467 6.67 0.76 -12.08
CA ILE A 467 6.20 2.14 -11.97
C ILE A 467 7.39 3.12 -11.97
N GLY A 468 7.28 4.14 -12.80
CA GLY A 468 8.31 5.17 -12.93
C GLY A 468 9.50 4.77 -13.81
N PHE A 469 9.51 3.59 -14.46
CA PHE A 469 10.57 3.15 -15.36
C PHE A 469 10.15 3.25 -16.82
N GLY A 470 11.01 3.84 -17.67
CA GLY A 470 10.71 4.05 -19.09
C GLY A 470 9.70 5.18 -19.35
N ASP A 471 9.21 5.25 -20.60
CA ASP A 471 8.29 6.33 -21.04
C ASP A 471 6.82 6.05 -20.72
N THR A 472 6.46 4.77 -20.55
CA THR A 472 5.07 4.31 -20.32
C THR A 472 5.02 3.23 -19.24
N TYR A 473 4.30 3.51 -18.17
CA TYR A 473 4.20 2.65 -16.99
C TYR A 473 2.84 2.90 -16.29
N PRO A 474 2.42 2.05 -15.33
CA PRO A 474 1.18 2.25 -14.58
C PRO A 474 1.18 3.58 -13.81
N GLN A 475 0.10 4.34 -13.97
CA GLN A 475 -0.10 5.63 -13.29
C GLN A 475 -1.05 5.51 -12.09
N ASN A 476 -1.90 4.46 -12.08
CA ASN A 476 -3.00 4.30 -11.13
C ASN A 476 -2.95 2.93 -10.42
N PRO A 477 -1.86 2.58 -9.72
CA PRO A 477 -1.78 1.30 -9.02
C PRO A 477 -2.88 1.20 -7.95
N HIS A 478 -3.33 -0.02 -7.67
CA HIS A 478 -4.21 -0.30 -6.54
C HIS A 478 -3.44 -0.14 -5.23
N HIS A 479 -3.27 1.12 -4.80
CA HIS A 479 -2.50 1.47 -3.60
C HIS A 479 -3.08 2.74 -2.95
N ARG A 480 -3.61 2.61 -1.72
CA ARG A 480 -4.37 3.65 -1.02
C ARG A 480 -3.59 4.94 -0.81
N THR A 481 -2.39 4.83 -0.25
CA THR A 481 -1.56 6.01 0.04
C THR A 481 -1.08 6.70 -1.25
N ALA A 482 -0.66 5.92 -2.28
CA ALA A 482 -0.25 6.50 -3.55
C ALA A 482 -1.40 7.18 -4.29
N GLN A 483 -2.62 6.62 -4.23
CA GLN A 483 -3.79 7.30 -4.80
C GLN A 483 -4.12 8.59 -4.03
N GLY A 484 -3.92 8.62 -2.70
CA GLY A 484 -4.10 9.82 -1.89
C GLY A 484 -5.55 10.28 -1.79
N SER A 485 -6.52 9.35 -1.69
CA SER A 485 -7.93 9.68 -1.54
C SER A 485 -8.18 10.43 -0.22
N TYR A 486 -8.80 11.59 -0.33
CA TYR A 486 -9.20 12.39 0.84
C TYR A 486 -10.61 12.04 1.34
N CYS A 487 -11.42 11.37 0.53
CA CYS A 487 -12.84 11.18 0.81
C CYS A 487 -13.25 9.71 1.02
N ASN A 488 -12.30 8.81 1.30
CA ASN A 488 -12.54 7.37 1.47
C ASN A 488 -13.25 6.76 0.24
N ASN A 489 -12.71 7.01 -0.94
CA ASN A 489 -13.28 6.54 -2.21
C ASN A 489 -12.17 6.24 -3.21
N MET A 490 -12.05 4.99 -3.68
CA MET A 490 -11.03 4.60 -4.65
C MET A 490 -11.21 5.21 -6.06
N ASN A 491 -12.32 5.89 -6.33
CA ASN A 491 -12.56 6.59 -7.60
C ASN A 491 -12.27 8.10 -7.49
N GLU A 492 -11.83 8.60 -6.31
CA GLU A 492 -11.59 10.00 -6.06
C GLU A 492 -10.29 10.19 -5.24
N PRO A 493 -9.26 10.83 -5.79
CA PRO A 493 -9.19 11.37 -7.15
C PRO A 493 -9.16 10.26 -8.22
N ALA A 494 -9.55 10.59 -9.46
CA ALA A 494 -9.59 9.64 -10.58
C ALA A 494 -8.19 9.14 -10.99
N GLU A 495 -7.17 9.96 -10.79
CA GLU A 495 -5.76 9.65 -11.03
C GLU A 495 -5.02 9.63 -9.69
N ALA A 496 -4.07 8.72 -9.53
CA ALA A 496 -3.24 8.68 -8.33
C ALA A 496 -2.45 9.99 -8.18
N ARG A 497 -2.35 10.50 -6.95
CA ARG A 497 -1.67 11.76 -6.64
C ARG A 497 -0.16 11.62 -6.58
N HIS A 498 0.32 10.40 -6.35
CA HIS A 498 1.74 10.10 -6.15
C HIS A 498 2.23 9.03 -7.08
N THR A 499 3.47 9.17 -7.54
CA THR A 499 4.15 8.13 -8.30
C THR A 499 4.83 7.15 -7.34
N LEU A 500 4.34 5.91 -7.31
CA LEU A 500 4.88 4.83 -6.47
C LEU A 500 6.11 4.20 -7.15
N TYR A 501 7.20 4.97 -7.22
CA TYR A 501 8.40 4.58 -7.94
C TYR A 501 8.90 3.18 -7.55
N GLY A 502 9.21 2.39 -8.56
CA GLY A 502 9.87 1.11 -8.42
C GLY A 502 8.97 -0.07 -8.12
N ALA A 503 7.69 0.18 -7.77
CA ALA A 503 6.74 -0.90 -7.55
C ALA A 503 6.51 -1.70 -8.85
N LEU A 504 6.55 -3.03 -8.74
CA LEU A 504 6.15 -3.96 -9.79
C LEU A 504 4.66 -4.26 -9.61
N VAL A 505 3.83 -3.94 -10.59
CA VAL A 505 2.41 -4.31 -10.56
C VAL A 505 2.21 -5.79 -10.83
N GLY A 506 1.05 -6.33 -10.44
CA GLY A 506 0.71 -7.74 -10.59
C GLY A 506 0.93 -8.30 -12.00
N GLY A 507 0.67 -7.52 -13.03
CA GLY A 507 0.97 -7.87 -14.42
C GLY A 507 -0.24 -8.29 -15.25
N PRO A 508 -0.05 -8.62 -16.54
CA PRO A 508 -1.13 -8.88 -17.47
C PRO A 508 -1.79 -10.25 -17.30
N ASP A 509 -2.94 -10.42 -17.93
CA ASP A 509 -3.58 -11.72 -18.11
C ASP A 509 -2.82 -12.62 -19.11
N ALA A 510 -3.27 -13.87 -19.28
CA ALA A 510 -2.67 -14.84 -20.19
C ALA A 510 -2.68 -14.43 -21.68
N SER A 511 -3.31 -13.31 -22.03
CA SER A 511 -3.41 -12.75 -23.37
C SER A 511 -2.69 -11.41 -23.52
N ASP A 512 -1.86 -11.04 -22.54
CA ASP A 512 -1.16 -9.74 -22.44
C ASP A 512 -2.11 -8.52 -22.30
N ASN A 513 -3.33 -8.70 -21.82
CA ASN A 513 -4.20 -7.58 -21.49
C ASN A 513 -3.88 -7.08 -20.08
N TYR A 514 -3.83 -5.76 -19.96
CA TYR A 514 -3.59 -5.05 -18.71
C TYR A 514 -4.42 -3.77 -18.68
N THR A 515 -4.95 -3.43 -17.53
CA THR A 515 -5.74 -2.22 -17.30
C THR A 515 -5.21 -1.46 -16.10
N ASP A 516 -4.75 -0.22 -16.35
CA ASP A 516 -4.24 0.69 -15.33
C ASP A 516 -5.40 1.44 -14.67
N GLU A 517 -6.06 0.78 -13.73
CA GLU A 517 -7.18 1.33 -12.94
C GLU A 517 -6.98 1.00 -11.46
N VAL A 518 -7.18 1.98 -10.58
CA VAL A 518 -7.08 1.82 -9.11
C VAL A 518 -7.96 0.67 -8.61
N SER A 519 -9.14 0.46 -9.19
CA SER A 519 -10.06 -0.60 -8.80
C SER A 519 -9.63 -2.02 -9.19
N ASN A 520 -8.59 -2.16 -10.01
CA ASN A 520 -8.11 -3.45 -10.50
C ASN A 520 -7.04 -4.03 -9.56
N TYR A 521 -7.47 -4.66 -8.48
CA TYR A 521 -6.58 -5.30 -7.50
C TYR A 521 -5.96 -6.63 -7.97
N THR A 522 -6.39 -7.21 -9.08
CA THR A 522 -5.83 -8.49 -9.57
C THR A 522 -4.55 -8.30 -10.37
N THR A 523 -4.54 -7.33 -11.30
CA THR A 523 -3.42 -7.13 -12.23
C THR A 523 -2.64 -5.84 -11.97
N ASN A 524 -3.24 -4.88 -11.24
CA ASN A 524 -2.69 -3.55 -10.98
C ASN A 524 -2.33 -3.30 -9.50
N GLU A 525 -2.45 -4.30 -8.63
CA GLU A 525 -1.94 -4.23 -7.27
C GLU A 525 -0.42 -4.34 -7.27
N VAL A 526 0.19 -3.76 -6.26
CA VAL A 526 1.60 -3.87 -5.92
C VAL A 526 1.72 -4.48 -4.52
N ALA A 527 2.79 -5.22 -4.26
CA ALA A 527 3.05 -5.78 -2.94
C ALA A 527 4.56 -5.93 -2.70
N CYS A 528 4.97 -5.99 -1.44
CA CYS A 528 6.37 -6.17 -1.08
C CYS A 528 6.94 -7.46 -1.69
N ASP A 529 6.18 -8.56 -1.64
CA ASP A 529 6.60 -9.84 -2.19
C ASP A 529 6.66 -9.86 -3.73
N TYR A 530 5.87 -9.00 -4.43
CA TYR A 530 5.94 -8.87 -5.89
C TYR A 530 7.30 -8.36 -6.36
N ASN A 531 7.86 -7.42 -5.62
CA ASN A 531 9.17 -6.83 -5.93
C ASN A 531 10.35 -7.70 -5.49
N ALA A 532 10.17 -8.65 -4.56
CA ALA A 532 11.27 -9.33 -3.89
C ALA A 532 12.19 -10.07 -4.87
N GLY A 533 11.65 -11.04 -5.61
CA GLY A 533 12.40 -11.77 -6.63
C GLY A 533 12.83 -10.88 -7.81
N PHE A 534 11.99 -9.89 -8.18
CA PHE A 534 12.33 -8.93 -9.23
C PHE A 534 13.54 -8.08 -8.88
N THR A 535 13.67 -7.61 -7.63
CA THR A 535 14.83 -6.85 -7.16
C THR A 535 16.10 -7.69 -7.24
N GLY A 536 16.06 -8.96 -6.80
CA GLY A 536 17.17 -9.89 -6.91
C GLY A 536 17.58 -10.14 -8.36
N LEU A 537 16.60 -10.38 -9.23
CA LEU A 537 16.83 -10.54 -10.67
C LEU A 537 17.52 -9.32 -11.29
N LEU A 538 17.09 -8.11 -10.93
CA LEU A 538 17.71 -6.87 -11.41
C LEU A 538 19.17 -6.72 -10.93
N ALA A 539 19.50 -7.15 -9.71
CA ALA A 539 20.86 -7.15 -9.21
C ALA A 539 21.76 -8.13 -9.98
N ASN A 540 21.28 -9.37 -10.23
CA ASN A 540 22.00 -10.34 -11.06
C ASN A 540 22.21 -9.83 -12.48
N LEU A 541 21.21 -9.22 -13.11
CA LEU A 541 21.39 -8.67 -14.45
C LEU A 541 22.31 -7.44 -14.45
N TYR A 542 22.28 -6.65 -13.39
CA TYR A 542 23.24 -5.54 -13.24
C TYR A 542 24.67 -6.03 -13.12
N SER A 543 24.94 -7.13 -12.42
CA SER A 543 26.31 -7.68 -12.27
C SER A 543 26.97 -7.97 -13.62
N VAL A 544 26.18 -8.33 -14.64
CA VAL A 544 26.65 -8.67 -16.00
C VAL A 544 26.52 -7.52 -16.98
N TYR A 545 25.38 -6.85 -16.98
CA TYR A 545 25.04 -5.86 -18.01
C TYR A 545 25.20 -4.41 -17.55
N HIS A 546 25.32 -4.17 -16.24
CA HIS A 546 25.40 -2.85 -15.60
C HIS A 546 24.24 -1.91 -15.96
N GLY A 547 24.41 -0.62 -15.73
CA GLY A 547 23.44 0.43 -16.01
C GLY A 547 23.63 1.60 -15.06
N LYS A 548 23.36 2.82 -15.52
CA LYS A 548 23.50 4.01 -14.68
C LYS A 548 22.31 4.17 -13.74
N THR A 549 22.61 4.49 -12.50
CA THR A 549 21.60 5.01 -11.56
C THR A 549 21.39 6.51 -11.74
N LEU A 550 20.25 7.00 -11.33
CA LEU A 550 19.93 8.42 -11.32
C LEU A 550 20.61 9.09 -10.11
N VAL A 551 21.19 10.28 -10.36
CA VAL A 551 21.85 11.07 -9.31
C VAL A 551 20.78 11.67 -8.39
N ASP A 552 20.97 11.56 -7.06
CA ASP A 552 20.11 12.13 -6.02
C ASP A 552 18.61 11.80 -6.20
N PHE A 553 18.32 10.61 -6.70
CA PHE A 553 16.96 10.18 -7.00
C PHE A 553 16.14 9.88 -5.73
N GLY A 554 14.92 10.39 -5.72
CA GLY A 554 13.91 10.13 -4.70
C GLY A 554 12.49 10.39 -5.23
N ALA A 555 11.50 9.97 -4.47
CA ALA A 555 10.08 10.23 -4.73
C ALA A 555 9.68 11.61 -4.16
N VAL A 556 10.34 12.66 -4.64
CA VAL A 556 10.07 14.05 -4.22
C VAL A 556 9.25 14.74 -5.29
N GLU A 557 8.07 15.19 -4.91
CA GLU A 557 7.07 15.77 -5.80
C GLU A 557 6.87 17.28 -5.50
N GLU A 558 6.51 18.05 -6.52
CA GLU A 558 6.10 19.45 -6.34
C GLU A 558 4.63 19.51 -5.93
N VAL A 559 4.35 20.21 -4.83
CA VAL A 559 2.97 20.48 -4.38
C VAL A 559 2.37 21.60 -5.22
N THR A 560 1.51 21.27 -6.17
CA THR A 560 0.94 22.22 -7.15
C THR A 560 -0.48 22.68 -6.80
N VAL A 561 -1.10 22.10 -5.77
CA VAL A 561 -2.47 22.38 -5.35
C VAL A 561 -2.51 22.73 -3.84
N PRO A 562 -3.44 23.58 -3.39
CA PRO A 562 -3.62 23.82 -1.97
C PRO A 562 -4.02 22.56 -1.23
N GLU A 563 -3.30 22.21 -0.16
CA GLU A 563 -3.65 21.11 0.72
C GLU A 563 -4.74 21.46 1.75
N PHE A 564 -4.79 22.73 2.11
CA PHE A 564 -5.81 23.33 2.96
C PHE A 564 -6.40 24.51 2.23
N TYR A 565 -7.72 24.62 2.21
CA TYR A 565 -8.40 25.76 1.61
C TYR A 565 -9.79 25.97 2.21
N ALA A 566 -10.37 27.13 1.94
CA ALA A 566 -11.73 27.45 2.33
C ALA A 566 -12.56 27.86 1.12
N GLU A 567 -13.74 27.25 0.97
CA GLU A 567 -14.80 27.78 0.14
C GLU A 567 -15.72 28.63 1.01
N THR A 568 -15.96 29.87 0.59
CA THR A 568 -16.76 30.83 1.36
C THR A 568 -17.80 31.50 0.47
N GLY A 569 -18.94 31.80 1.02
CA GLY A 569 -20.00 32.54 0.38
C GLY A 569 -20.93 33.19 1.38
N ILE A 570 -21.88 33.98 0.89
CA ILE A 570 -22.90 34.62 1.70
C ILE A 570 -24.14 33.72 1.72
N ASN A 571 -24.48 33.22 2.90
CA ASN A 571 -25.70 32.38 3.05
C ASN A 571 -26.95 33.27 2.98
N VAL A 572 -27.00 34.31 3.80
CA VAL A 572 -28.09 35.32 3.84
C VAL A 572 -27.52 36.65 4.24
N GLU A 573 -28.02 37.71 3.65
CA GLU A 573 -27.68 39.08 4.01
C GLU A 573 -28.92 39.95 4.23
N GLY A 574 -28.78 41.00 5.04
CA GLY A 574 -29.82 41.94 5.34
C GLY A 574 -29.22 43.35 5.61
N ASN A 575 -30.07 44.35 5.89
CA ASN A 575 -29.60 45.70 6.14
C ASN A 575 -28.82 45.83 7.46
N ASP A 576 -28.93 44.86 8.35
CA ASP A 576 -28.34 44.87 9.69
C ASP A 576 -27.46 43.65 10.00
N PHE A 577 -27.26 42.72 9.03
CA PHE A 577 -26.45 41.53 9.23
C PHE A 577 -25.91 40.96 7.94
N VAL A 578 -24.86 40.16 8.07
CA VAL A 578 -24.39 39.16 7.10
C VAL A 578 -24.31 37.80 7.78
N GLU A 579 -24.67 36.73 7.07
CA GLU A 579 -24.43 35.38 7.45
C GLU A 579 -23.51 34.74 6.41
N ILE A 580 -22.33 34.36 6.84
CA ILE A 580 -21.37 33.66 6.00
C ILE A 580 -21.66 32.14 6.06
N LYS A 581 -21.41 31.46 4.97
CA LYS A 581 -21.30 30.01 4.87
C LYS A 581 -19.90 29.68 4.38
N ALA A 582 -19.22 28.79 5.06
CA ALA A 582 -17.92 28.32 4.59
C ALA A 582 -17.77 26.82 4.79
N TYR A 583 -16.96 26.22 3.91
CA TYR A 583 -16.42 24.87 4.04
C TYR A 583 -14.90 24.99 4.20
N ILE A 584 -14.37 24.36 5.22
CA ILE A 584 -12.94 24.28 5.48
C ILE A 584 -12.48 22.90 5.10
N TYR A 585 -11.53 22.80 4.17
CA TYR A 585 -11.04 21.57 3.57
C TYR A 585 -9.63 21.26 4.04
N ASN A 586 -9.39 19.94 4.27
CA ASN A 586 -8.08 19.32 4.36
C ASN A 586 -8.02 18.18 3.34
N VAL A 587 -7.24 18.37 2.30
CA VAL A 587 -6.95 17.39 1.25
C VAL A 587 -5.46 17.14 1.16
N SER A 588 -4.76 17.24 2.29
CA SER A 588 -3.31 17.06 2.36
C SER A 588 -2.88 15.67 1.88
N ALA A 589 -1.72 15.59 1.24
CA ALA A 589 -1.14 14.39 0.70
C ALA A 589 0.41 14.42 0.62
N TRP A 590 1.07 15.53 1.01
CA TRP A 590 2.53 15.68 0.97
C TRP A 590 3.14 16.01 2.35
N PRO A 591 3.09 15.07 3.30
CA PRO A 591 2.21 13.91 3.45
C PRO A 591 0.79 14.31 3.90
N ALA A 592 -0.14 13.32 3.85
CA ALA A 592 -1.46 13.50 4.47
C ALA A 592 -1.28 13.71 5.97
N ARG A 593 -2.04 14.68 6.56
CA ARG A 593 -1.86 15.04 7.97
C ARG A 593 -3.11 15.59 8.62
N ILE A 594 -3.15 15.52 9.94
CA ILE A 594 -4.16 16.14 10.78
C ILE A 594 -3.57 17.46 11.28
N PRO A 595 -4.16 18.63 10.95
CA PRO A 595 -3.62 19.91 11.36
C PRO A 595 -3.78 20.14 12.88
N GLU A 596 -2.83 20.82 13.47
CA GLU A 596 -2.92 21.29 14.84
C GLU A 596 -3.38 22.73 14.89
N ASN A 597 -4.30 23.06 15.82
CA ASN A 597 -4.75 24.45 16.07
C ASN A 597 -5.15 25.19 14.78
N LEU A 598 -5.99 24.55 13.94
CA LEU A 598 -6.49 25.17 12.72
C LEU A 598 -7.48 26.28 13.05
N GLU A 599 -7.31 27.48 12.45
CA GLU A 599 -8.18 28.65 12.62
C GLU A 599 -8.59 29.20 11.25
N TYR A 600 -9.88 29.47 11.07
CA TYR A 600 -10.41 30.20 9.93
C TYR A 600 -10.72 31.65 10.34
N ARG A 601 -10.34 32.65 9.50
CA ARG A 601 -10.61 34.06 9.72
C ARG A 601 -11.37 34.66 8.54
N TYR A 602 -12.45 35.41 8.87
CA TYR A 602 -13.22 36.23 7.95
C TYR A 602 -13.11 37.67 8.38
N PHE A 603 -12.57 38.58 7.52
CA PHE A 603 -12.29 39.96 7.83
C PHE A 603 -13.44 40.87 7.44
N VAL A 604 -13.83 41.80 8.33
CA VAL A 604 -14.93 42.75 8.18
C VAL A 604 -14.46 44.16 8.47
N ASP A 605 -15.06 45.15 7.78
CA ASP A 605 -14.91 46.58 8.06
C ASP A 605 -16.15 47.07 8.83
N LEU A 606 -15.98 47.55 10.03
CA LEU A 606 -17.07 48.04 10.89
C LEU A 606 -17.22 49.58 10.87
N SER A 607 -16.71 50.26 9.85
CA SER A 607 -16.79 51.75 9.75
C SER A 607 -18.21 52.27 9.84
N GLU A 608 -19.21 51.58 9.24
CA GLU A 608 -20.61 51.94 9.31
C GLU A 608 -21.20 51.80 10.73
N CYS A 609 -20.73 50.77 11.50
CA CYS A 609 -21.13 50.59 12.90
C CYS A 609 -20.64 51.78 13.74
N TYR A 610 -19.37 52.13 13.61
CA TYR A 610 -18.77 53.28 14.32
C TYR A 610 -19.38 54.59 13.89
N ALA A 611 -19.70 54.77 12.62
CA ALA A 611 -20.41 55.95 12.11
C ALA A 611 -21.86 56.04 12.67
N ALA A 612 -22.50 54.95 12.98
CA ALA A 612 -23.81 54.89 13.64
C ALA A 612 -23.72 55.10 15.17
N GLY A 613 -22.52 55.21 15.73
CA GLY A 613 -22.26 55.45 17.16
C GLY A 613 -22.15 54.16 17.99
N GLY A 614 -21.96 53.02 17.33
CA GLY A 614 -21.68 51.71 17.97
C GLY A 614 -20.20 51.41 18.06
N THR A 615 -19.91 50.23 18.53
CA THR A 615 -18.54 49.67 18.67
C THR A 615 -18.56 48.18 18.31
N VAL A 616 -17.40 47.54 18.29
CA VAL A 616 -17.31 46.08 18.01
C VAL A 616 -18.07 45.22 19.03
N GLU A 617 -18.19 45.71 20.29
CA GLU A 617 -18.93 45.01 21.35
C GLU A 617 -20.45 44.95 21.11
N ASP A 618 -20.98 45.84 20.25
CA ASP A 618 -22.40 45.83 19.88
C ASP A 618 -22.72 44.73 18.83
N ILE A 619 -21.72 44.19 18.15
CA ILE A 619 -21.92 43.17 17.11
C ILE A 619 -22.30 41.85 17.74
N GLU A 620 -23.49 41.31 17.38
CA GLU A 620 -24.01 40.03 17.82
C GLU A 620 -23.51 38.93 16.88
N ILE A 621 -22.82 37.90 17.43
CA ILE A 621 -22.39 36.69 16.69
C ILE A 621 -23.37 35.55 17.01
N THR A 622 -23.92 34.94 15.97
CA THR A 622 -24.81 33.77 16.10
C THR A 622 -24.34 32.66 15.22
N THR A 623 -24.02 31.52 15.81
CA THR A 623 -23.73 30.29 15.08
C THR A 623 -25.04 29.60 14.72
N ASN A 624 -25.41 29.62 13.44
CA ASN A 624 -26.65 28.99 12.95
C ASN A 624 -26.45 27.52 12.56
N TYR A 625 -25.25 27.19 12.08
CA TYR A 625 -24.81 25.81 11.82
C TYR A 625 -23.30 25.70 11.97
N MET A 626 -22.81 24.60 12.54
CA MET A 626 -21.39 24.33 12.70
C MET A 626 -21.16 22.84 12.90
N GLN A 627 -20.52 22.19 11.95
CA GLN A 627 -20.18 20.77 12.07
C GLN A 627 -19.06 20.53 13.07
N ALA A 628 -18.13 21.49 13.19
CA ALA A 628 -17.03 21.42 14.15
C ALA A 628 -16.51 22.83 14.44
N GLY A 629 -15.71 22.97 15.49
CA GLY A 629 -15.09 24.21 15.90
C GLY A 629 -15.94 25.09 16.80
N SER A 630 -15.46 26.29 17.08
CA SER A 630 -16.13 27.29 17.89
C SER A 630 -15.92 28.70 17.33
N ALA A 631 -16.99 29.50 17.30
CA ALA A 631 -16.90 30.90 16.90
C ALA A 631 -16.58 31.78 18.12
N ALA A 632 -15.51 32.54 18.07
CA ALA A 632 -15.23 33.60 19.00
C ALA A 632 -15.95 34.91 18.55
N GLY A 633 -16.00 35.94 19.43
CA GLY A 633 -16.37 37.29 19.05
C GLY A 633 -15.34 37.87 18.05
N LEU A 634 -15.70 39.02 17.46
CA LEU A 634 -14.78 39.72 16.57
C LEU A 634 -13.51 40.14 17.31
N LYS A 635 -12.36 39.89 16.69
CA LYS A 635 -11.03 40.30 17.15
C LYS A 635 -10.53 41.46 16.31
N VAL A 636 -9.72 42.36 16.92
CA VAL A 636 -9.13 43.49 16.23
C VAL A 636 -8.07 42.98 15.23
N TRP A 637 -8.13 43.53 13.99
CA TRP A 637 -7.07 43.41 13.00
C TRP A 637 -6.34 44.73 12.81
N ASP A 638 -7.09 45.81 12.54
CA ASP A 638 -6.59 47.19 12.41
C ASP A 638 -7.60 48.13 13.07
N GLU A 639 -7.29 48.60 14.30
CA GLU A 639 -8.17 49.44 15.09
C GLU A 639 -8.38 50.83 14.47
N GLU A 640 -7.34 51.39 13.82
CA GLU A 640 -7.40 52.70 13.21
C GLU A 640 -8.37 52.74 12.02
N ASN A 641 -8.41 51.65 11.24
CA ASN A 641 -9.27 51.52 10.07
C ASN A 641 -10.55 50.71 10.33
N HIS A 642 -10.84 50.37 11.59
CA HIS A 642 -12.02 49.58 12.00
C HIS A 642 -12.12 48.18 11.33
N ILE A 643 -10.98 47.57 10.99
CA ILE A 643 -10.94 46.19 10.45
C ILE A 643 -10.86 45.20 11.60
N TYR A 644 -11.78 44.27 11.59
CA TYR A 644 -11.88 43.16 12.54
C TYR A 644 -11.94 41.86 11.82
N TYR A 645 -11.84 40.74 12.56
CA TYR A 645 -12.07 39.42 11.97
C TYR A 645 -12.89 38.52 12.89
N LEU A 646 -13.78 37.73 12.26
CA LEU A 646 -14.42 36.62 12.89
C LEU A 646 -13.41 35.47 12.91
N SER A 647 -13.14 34.93 14.11
CA SER A 647 -12.26 33.75 14.32
C SER A 647 -13.10 32.53 14.57
N ILE A 648 -12.86 31.47 13.81
CA ILE A 648 -13.40 30.13 14.03
C ILE A 648 -12.24 29.21 14.36
N ASP A 649 -12.25 28.70 15.58
CA ASP A 649 -11.23 27.81 16.12
C ASP A 649 -11.65 26.34 15.91
N PHE A 650 -10.80 25.57 15.25
CA PHE A 650 -10.97 24.13 15.00
C PHE A 650 -9.98 23.26 15.76
N SER A 651 -9.33 23.79 16.81
CA SER A 651 -8.29 23.05 17.58
C SER A 651 -8.77 21.70 18.14
N ASP A 652 -10.06 21.60 18.48
CA ASP A 652 -10.68 20.37 18.98
C ASP A 652 -11.33 19.52 17.87
N ALA A 653 -11.13 19.88 16.59
CA ALA A 653 -11.80 19.24 15.47
C ALA A 653 -10.85 18.33 14.68
N LEU A 654 -11.25 17.07 14.44
CA LEU A 654 -10.56 16.21 13.49
C LEU A 654 -10.99 16.56 12.06
N ILE A 655 -10.08 17.21 11.31
CA ILE A 655 -10.24 17.51 9.89
C ILE A 655 -9.07 16.89 9.15
N TYR A 656 -9.30 15.75 8.47
CA TYR A 656 -8.24 14.97 7.83
C TYR A 656 -8.77 14.22 6.60
N PRO A 657 -7.91 13.82 5.65
CA PRO A 657 -8.29 13.05 4.46
C PRO A 657 -8.73 11.63 4.81
N GLY A 658 -9.95 11.47 5.35
CA GLY A 658 -10.44 10.18 5.88
C GLY A 658 -11.90 9.87 5.58
N GLY A 659 -12.55 10.64 4.68
CA GLY A 659 -13.94 10.43 4.31
C GLY A 659 -14.78 11.69 4.33
N GLN A 660 -15.99 11.60 3.79
CA GLN A 660 -16.91 12.73 3.55
C GLN A 660 -17.12 13.64 4.78
N GLU A 661 -17.17 13.07 5.98
CA GLU A 661 -17.42 13.84 7.21
C GLU A 661 -16.12 14.34 7.86
N HIS A 662 -14.95 13.95 7.35
CA HIS A 662 -13.66 14.24 7.94
C HIS A 662 -12.85 15.25 7.15
N TYR A 663 -12.78 15.14 5.81
CA TYR A 663 -11.91 16.01 5.01
C TYR A 663 -12.42 17.45 4.88
N ARG A 664 -13.69 17.72 5.24
CA ARG A 664 -14.25 19.09 5.24
C ARG A 664 -15.25 19.29 6.37
N LYS A 665 -15.39 20.56 6.80
CA LYS A 665 -16.37 20.98 7.82
C LYS A 665 -17.12 22.21 7.35
N GLU A 666 -18.45 22.18 7.49
CA GLU A 666 -19.34 23.31 7.16
C GLU A 666 -19.59 24.18 8.39
N ILE A 667 -19.55 25.51 8.20
CA ILE A 667 -19.95 26.51 9.18
C ILE A 667 -20.93 27.53 8.56
N GLN A 668 -21.89 27.99 9.36
CA GLN A 668 -22.79 29.10 9.03
C GLN A 668 -22.85 30.02 10.25
N VAL A 669 -22.27 31.22 10.13
CA VAL A 669 -22.15 32.20 11.23
C VAL A 669 -22.67 33.54 10.79
N ARG A 670 -23.59 34.10 11.59
CA ARG A 670 -24.17 35.41 11.38
C ARG A 670 -23.49 36.46 12.27
N MET A 671 -23.12 37.56 11.66
CA MET A 671 -22.70 38.78 12.31
C MET A 671 -23.80 39.83 12.13
N ARG A 672 -24.34 40.41 13.23
CA ARG A 672 -25.44 41.34 13.20
C ARG A 672 -25.10 42.59 13.97
N ASN A 673 -25.43 43.76 13.39
CA ASN A 673 -25.36 45.04 14.04
C ASN A 673 -26.78 45.50 14.48
N PRO A 674 -27.11 45.48 15.78
CA PRO A 674 -28.43 45.93 16.30
C PRO A 674 -28.81 47.37 15.99
N LEU A 675 -27.85 48.20 15.60
CA LEU A 675 -28.10 49.59 15.17
C LEU A 675 -28.75 49.65 13.76
N GLY A 676 -28.88 48.55 13.08
CA GLY A 676 -29.64 48.46 11.84
C GLY A 676 -28.84 48.82 10.58
N VAL A 677 -27.51 48.79 10.64
CA VAL A 677 -26.62 49.09 9.52
C VAL A 677 -25.56 48.00 9.37
N TRP A 678 -25.39 47.53 8.14
CA TRP A 678 -24.32 46.60 7.73
C TRP A 678 -24.03 46.78 6.24
N ASP A 679 -22.76 46.93 5.86
CA ASP A 679 -22.32 47.08 4.48
C ASP A 679 -21.25 46.01 4.14
N ASN A 680 -21.64 44.91 3.48
CA ASN A 680 -20.70 43.88 3.06
C ASN A 680 -19.68 44.38 2.03
N SER A 681 -20.01 45.45 1.28
CA SER A 681 -19.19 45.85 0.13
C SER A 681 -17.82 46.43 0.50
N ASN A 682 -17.64 46.83 1.78
CA ASN A 682 -16.38 47.32 2.33
C ASN A 682 -15.59 46.22 3.07
N ASP A 683 -16.20 45.04 3.33
CA ASP A 683 -15.55 43.96 4.04
C ASP A 683 -14.39 43.35 3.20
N PRO A 684 -13.15 43.27 3.74
CA PRO A 684 -12.02 42.69 3.02
C PRO A 684 -12.26 41.27 2.52
N SER A 685 -12.97 40.42 3.29
CA SER A 685 -13.25 39.04 2.91
C SER A 685 -14.46 38.87 2.00
N PHE A 686 -15.20 39.95 1.68
CA PHE A 686 -16.37 39.86 0.80
C PHE A 686 -16.01 39.82 -0.70
N VAL A 687 -14.76 40.11 -1.04
CA VAL A 687 -14.29 40.17 -2.45
C VAL A 687 -14.56 38.82 -3.19
N GLY A 688 -15.35 38.93 -4.25
CA GLY A 688 -15.70 37.76 -5.11
C GLY A 688 -16.80 36.85 -4.56
N LEU A 689 -17.32 37.12 -3.36
CA LEU A 689 -18.40 36.32 -2.79
C LEU A 689 -19.77 36.73 -3.34
N SER A 690 -20.73 35.80 -3.28
CA SER A 690 -22.10 36.02 -3.68
C SER A 690 -23.07 35.29 -2.78
N THR A 691 -24.34 35.78 -2.73
CA THR A 691 -25.39 35.13 -1.93
C THR A 691 -25.85 33.85 -2.57
N GLY A 692 -25.88 32.76 -1.78
CA GLY A 692 -26.41 31.45 -2.18
C GLY A 692 -25.43 30.55 -2.92
N SER A 693 -24.16 30.95 -3.10
CA SER A 693 -23.06 30.09 -3.60
C SER A 693 -21.84 30.23 -2.72
N VAL A 694 -21.01 29.18 -2.68
CA VAL A 694 -19.69 29.19 -2.08
C VAL A 694 -18.65 29.03 -3.18
N THR A 695 -17.47 29.58 -2.99
CA THR A 695 -16.35 29.50 -3.93
C THR A 695 -15.06 29.50 -3.13
N MET A 696 -14.01 28.88 -3.65
CA MET A 696 -12.67 29.03 -3.08
C MET A 696 -12.31 30.53 -3.04
N SER A 697 -12.01 31.06 -1.88
CA SER A 697 -11.77 32.46 -1.68
C SER A 697 -10.45 32.70 -0.96
N GLU A 698 -9.51 33.33 -1.66
CA GLU A 698 -8.24 33.79 -1.07
C GLU A 698 -8.39 35.08 -0.24
N ALA A 699 -9.57 35.66 -0.18
CA ALA A 699 -9.88 36.83 0.67
C ALA A 699 -10.20 36.47 2.12
N VAL A 700 -10.29 35.18 2.45
CA VAL A 700 -10.32 34.63 3.81
C VAL A 700 -8.98 33.98 4.13
N ALA A 701 -8.72 33.68 5.41
CA ALA A 701 -7.45 33.11 5.81
C ALA A 701 -7.62 31.86 6.66
N LEU A 702 -6.77 30.84 6.40
CA LEU A 702 -6.58 29.70 7.30
C LEU A 702 -5.20 29.77 7.93
N TYR A 703 -5.15 29.46 9.21
CA TYR A 703 -3.91 29.39 9.99
C TYR A 703 -3.78 28.04 10.66
N GLU A 704 -2.57 27.54 10.72
CA GLU A 704 -2.18 26.40 11.54
C GLU A 704 -1.10 26.84 12.52
N ASN A 705 -1.32 26.65 13.82
CA ASN A 705 -0.42 27.12 14.86
C ASN A 705 -0.06 28.64 14.74
N GLY A 706 -1.01 29.45 14.23
CA GLY A 706 -0.82 30.88 13.99
C GLY A 706 -0.05 31.21 12.70
N VAL A 707 0.37 30.24 11.91
CA VAL A 707 1.02 30.46 10.61
C VAL A 707 -0.04 30.43 9.51
N LEU A 708 -0.03 31.41 8.62
CA LEU A 708 -0.94 31.48 7.47
C LEU A 708 -0.61 30.32 6.49
N ILE A 709 -1.57 29.45 6.23
CA ILE A 709 -1.42 28.30 5.32
C ILE A 709 -2.28 28.41 4.05
N PHE A 710 -3.31 29.27 4.06
CA PHE A 710 -4.16 29.53 2.90
C PHE A 710 -4.78 30.92 2.96
N GLY A 711 -4.98 31.55 1.80
CA GLY A 711 -5.63 32.83 1.64
C GLY A 711 -4.71 34.00 1.87
N SER A 712 -5.29 35.15 2.20
CA SER A 712 -4.55 36.42 2.39
C SER A 712 -5.10 37.23 3.53
N GLU A 713 -4.22 38.06 4.08
CA GLU A 713 -4.53 39.05 5.12
C GLU A 713 -4.77 40.42 4.49
N PRO A 714 -5.75 41.22 4.98
CA PRO A 714 -5.87 42.60 4.56
C PRO A 714 -4.69 43.45 5.07
N ALA A 715 -4.37 44.51 4.36
CA ALA A 715 -3.31 45.42 4.76
C ALA A 715 -3.59 46.05 6.14
N GLY A 716 -2.55 46.30 6.94
CA GLY A 716 -2.64 47.10 8.17
C GLY A 716 -2.58 46.33 9.49
N GLY A 717 -2.63 45.01 9.47
CA GLY A 717 -2.54 44.21 10.71
C GLY A 717 -1.19 44.32 11.40
N SER A 718 -1.17 44.41 12.73
CA SER A 718 0.05 44.22 13.49
C SER A 718 0.40 42.76 13.54
N SER A 719 1.56 42.34 13.03
CA SER A 719 2.12 41.02 13.24
C SER A 719 2.34 40.81 14.76
N GLU A 720 1.35 40.24 15.46
CA GLU A 720 1.61 39.65 16.78
C GLU A 720 2.22 38.25 16.51
N GLY A 721 3.54 38.20 16.51
CA GLY A 721 4.28 36.96 16.44
C GLY A 721 5.71 37.11 15.95
N GLU A 722 6.57 37.82 16.69
CA GLU A 722 8.00 37.55 16.76
C GLU A 722 8.35 36.94 18.14
#